data_53177eed733c17bd2e67e5c9c3b8e2d7
#
_entry.id   53177eed733c17bd2e67e5c9c3b8e2d7
#
_cell.length_a   1.000
_cell.length_b   1.000
_cell.length_c   1.000
_cell.angle_alpha   90.00
_cell.angle_beta   90.00
_cell.angle_gamma   90.00
#
_symmetry.space_group_name_H-M   'P 1'
#
loop_
_entity.id
_entity.type
_entity.pdbx_description
1 polymer ?
#
loop_
_entity_poly.entity_id
_entity_poly.type
_entity_poly.pdbx_seq_one_letter_code
_entity_poly.pdbx_strand_id
1 'polypeptide(L)'
;MNATACPFWLLLVAALVATTTNSSSAETRDQAASELKVAPSIIERFSPEEVAETPDFQKHVIPLMSRMGCNGRSCHGSFQGRGGFILSLFGYDFKADHAAITAGDEPRVDLQSPDESLIIFKPTDEDMHEGGQIYELGSWEHRVLKNWIQGGAQFEADNVAVLDRLEVTPEEIVFSDKDQTQQLTAIAVWADGSREDVTPLCRFTTNDDQVANINRDGQVTANEAGDTHVVIAYDKAVISVPVLRPVSQLIGKNYPAVPTPTKVDQLVVQKLRKMGIVPSDLTTDEQFLRRVSLDIAGTLPTPAEIRAFAVDSNPDKRAQKIDQLLETPAYVAKMTTLLCDITGNNDQQLVNVSPMRVGPAQEWYDWIYDRVEKNTPYDKIAAGIILARSRLEGESYREYCEEMSDMYREGESFADREYMTHYWARREFRQPEERAIAFAYAFMGVRIQCAQCHKHPFDVWSKNDFDEFKTFFTGARFAAQPARNDREAFEEYQTLLNSLDIDKSLKGNQQRREFAKQLQKGKTVPFPELVVTPVRANAARNAKNKKGRGLASRSPEARVLGEEAIDLRDYEDVREPVMEWLREKDNPYFARAIVNRVWATYFSAGIVNPTDDLSLGNPPSNAPLLDYLAQEFVAHDYDLKWLHREIANSRTYQLSWVPNDTNRFDTRNFSRAVPRRLPAEVAYDIIQQATASDDSMGTYLSDIDKRAIAIPGTRLVGNASYPLQIFGRSERASNCDCDRSMEATLLQTVFLQNDFSLHTAIGNNQSWVGEVERAMKPQIDKKSTEEQQLQAQIKRLYEQLGNGRDAIERLTAAGKKERLQEVRQKVAAGKKRLEKLRGQLAEVKAAQQQKPVEEVAFESPAEMVNEAYLRTLSRTPTEKEMTISLSHLRESKDPVNGLHDLMWALLNTKEFIVNH
;
A
#
# COMPACT_ATOMS: atom_id res chain seq x y z
N MET A 1 -48.04 43.78 -18.70
CA MET A 1 -48.03 45.21 -18.80
C MET A 1 -46.61 45.68 -18.72
N ASN A 2 -46.13 46.13 -19.85
CA ASN A 2 -45.08 47.11 -20.16
C ASN A 2 -43.70 47.02 -19.45
N ALA A 3 -42.61 46.59 -20.09
CA ALA A 3 -41.95 47.17 -21.30
C ALA A 3 -41.33 48.55 -21.05
N THR A 4 -39.96 48.60 -21.15
CA THR A 4 -39.14 49.43 -22.07
C THR A 4 -37.73 49.44 -21.57
N ALA A 5 -36.70 48.87 -22.20
CA ALA A 5 -36.00 49.32 -23.42
C ALA A 5 -34.96 50.44 -23.16
N CYS A 6 -33.70 50.10 -23.31
CA CYS A 6 -32.44 50.67 -23.84
C CYS A 6 -32.56 52.17 -24.41
N PRO A 7 -31.46 52.91 -24.71
CA PRO A 7 -30.10 52.54 -25.14
C PRO A 7 -28.91 53.51 -24.80
N PHE A 8 -27.67 53.04 -25.13
CA PHE A 8 -26.50 53.79 -25.67
C PHE A 8 -26.06 55.14 -25.13
N TRP A 9 -24.75 55.29 -24.77
CA TRP A 9 -23.78 56.16 -25.52
C TRP A 9 -22.36 55.93 -25.07
N LEU A 10 -21.45 55.72 -26.05
CA LEU A 10 -19.99 55.83 -25.98
C LEU A 10 -19.50 57.18 -25.55
N LEU A 11 -18.45 57.29 -24.77
CA LEU A 11 -17.45 58.36 -24.86
C LEU A 11 -16.06 57.86 -24.48
N LEU A 12 -15.17 57.88 -25.46
CA LEU A 12 -13.71 57.76 -25.36
C LEU A 12 -13.14 58.97 -24.58
N VAL A 13 -12.35 58.68 -23.51
CA VAL A 13 -11.34 59.63 -23.05
C VAL A 13 -10.06 58.82 -22.79
N ALA A 14 -9.06 59.08 -23.62
CA ALA A 14 -7.69 58.61 -23.41
C ALA A 14 -7.05 59.38 -22.28
N ALA A 15 -6.66 58.68 -21.21
CA ALA A 15 -5.71 59.21 -20.23
C ALA A 15 -4.50 58.26 -20.17
N LEU A 16 -3.38 58.73 -20.73
CA LEU A 16 -2.07 58.15 -20.52
C LEU A 16 -1.75 58.25 -19.04
N VAL A 17 -1.69 57.09 -18.35
CA VAL A 17 -0.97 56.92 -17.08
C VAL A 17 0.13 55.88 -17.31
N ALA A 18 1.35 56.35 -17.29
CA ALA A 18 2.52 55.49 -17.31
C ALA A 18 2.57 54.66 -16.02
N THR A 19 2.21 53.36 -16.11
CA THR A 19 2.57 52.36 -15.12
C THR A 19 3.89 51.75 -15.56
N THR A 20 4.95 52.14 -14.89
CA THR A 20 6.26 51.44 -14.94
C THR A 20 6.06 50.03 -14.36
N THR A 21 6.01 49.06 -15.23
CA THR A 21 6.00 47.65 -14.88
C THR A 21 7.40 47.28 -14.40
N ASN A 22 7.47 46.86 -13.14
CA ASN A 22 8.62 46.14 -12.59
C ASN A 22 8.63 44.69 -13.11
N SER A 23 8.74 44.51 -14.41
CA SER A 23 8.92 43.17 -15.04
C SER A 23 10.32 42.98 -15.61
N SER A 24 11.26 43.89 -15.32
CA SER A 24 12.63 43.81 -15.85
C SER A 24 13.66 43.16 -14.93
N SER A 25 13.27 42.69 -13.72
CA SER A 25 14.24 42.13 -12.80
C SER A 25 14.36 40.59 -12.85
N ALA A 26 13.37 39.86 -13.34
CA ALA A 26 13.44 38.42 -13.54
C ALA A 26 14.08 38.06 -14.89
N GLU A 27 13.66 38.68 -15.98
CA GLU A 27 14.25 38.44 -17.31
C GLU A 27 15.70 38.90 -17.42
N THR A 28 16.12 39.94 -16.67
CA THR A 28 17.53 40.39 -16.61
C THR A 28 18.37 39.46 -15.70
N ARG A 29 17.80 38.73 -14.73
CA ARG A 29 18.53 37.73 -13.96
C ARG A 29 18.76 36.47 -14.78
N ASP A 30 17.78 35.99 -15.52
CA ASP A 30 17.93 34.80 -16.38
C ASP A 30 18.86 35.05 -17.58
N GLN A 31 18.83 36.27 -18.17
CA GLN A 31 19.79 36.61 -19.23
C GLN A 31 21.21 36.86 -18.68
N ALA A 32 21.36 37.37 -17.46
CA ALA A 32 22.71 37.51 -16.86
C ALA A 32 23.29 36.16 -16.39
N ALA A 33 22.42 35.22 -15.99
CA ALA A 33 22.84 33.84 -15.63
C ALA A 33 23.31 33.03 -16.84
N SER A 34 22.84 33.33 -18.06
CA SER A 34 23.26 32.64 -19.28
C SER A 34 24.66 33.03 -19.80
N GLU A 35 25.30 34.07 -19.28
CA GLU A 35 26.63 34.53 -19.68
C GLU A 35 27.75 34.11 -18.70
N LEU A 36 27.46 33.45 -17.58
CA LEU A 36 28.50 32.91 -16.72
C LEU A 36 29.18 31.70 -17.43
N LYS A 37 30.45 31.88 -17.77
CA LYS A 37 31.27 30.85 -18.46
C LYS A 37 31.31 29.58 -17.61
N VAL A 38 30.90 28.44 -18.18
CA VAL A 38 31.04 27.15 -17.54
C VAL A 38 32.53 26.81 -17.41
N ALA A 39 33.00 26.51 -16.22
CA ALA A 39 34.39 26.01 -16.06
C ALA A 39 34.50 24.64 -16.76
N PRO A 40 35.61 24.43 -17.49
CA PRO A 40 35.83 23.14 -18.18
C PRO A 40 35.85 21.97 -17.19
N SER A 41 35.64 20.77 -17.73
CA SER A 41 35.65 19.56 -16.92
C SER A 41 36.98 19.35 -16.18
N ILE A 42 36.93 18.66 -15.04
CA ILE A 42 38.11 18.34 -14.23
C ILE A 42 39.16 17.56 -15.06
N ILE A 43 38.70 16.71 -16.02
CA ILE A 43 39.59 16.00 -16.92
C ILE A 43 40.42 16.99 -17.78
N GLU A 44 39.76 17.98 -18.40
CA GLU A 44 40.45 18.96 -19.24
C GLU A 44 41.42 19.80 -18.44
N ARG A 45 41.09 20.19 -17.21
CA ARG A 45 41.91 21.01 -16.34
C ARG A 45 43.13 20.26 -15.76
N PHE A 46 42.98 18.94 -15.51
CA PHE A 46 44.00 18.10 -14.87
C PHE A 46 44.62 17.07 -15.81
N SER A 47 44.37 17.12 -17.11
CA SER A 47 45.12 16.34 -18.12
C SER A 47 46.53 16.80 -18.40
N PRO A 48 46.90 18.12 -18.35
CA PRO A 48 48.29 18.56 -18.52
C PRO A 48 49.17 18.03 -17.38
N GLU A 49 50.48 17.82 -17.68
CA GLU A 49 51.45 17.33 -16.69
C GLU A 49 51.69 18.34 -15.56
N GLU A 50 51.67 19.63 -15.88
CA GLU A 50 51.82 20.71 -14.89
C GLU A 50 50.48 21.47 -14.76
N VAL A 51 49.86 21.42 -13.58
CA VAL A 51 48.62 22.10 -13.24
C VAL A 51 48.84 22.91 -11.98
N ALA A 52 48.62 24.22 -12.06
CA ALA A 52 48.78 25.14 -10.92
C ALA A 52 47.50 25.22 -10.05
N GLU A 53 46.40 24.69 -10.52
CA GLU A 53 45.11 24.72 -9.82
C GLU A 53 45.08 23.75 -8.62
N THR A 54 44.59 24.22 -7.47
CA THR A 54 44.34 23.39 -6.31
C THR A 54 42.86 22.95 -6.33
N PRO A 55 42.59 21.65 -6.39
CA PRO A 55 41.21 21.16 -6.36
C PRO A 55 40.52 21.46 -5.02
N ASP A 56 39.22 21.76 -5.07
CA ASP A 56 38.39 21.87 -3.90
C ASP A 56 38.04 20.48 -3.33
N PHE A 57 38.07 20.33 -2.02
CA PHE A 57 37.80 19.06 -1.35
C PHE A 57 36.39 18.57 -1.58
N GLN A 58 35.37 19.44 -1.39
CA GLN A 58 33.97 19.11 -1.55
C GLN A 58 33.60 18.95 -3.03
N LYS A 59 33.99 19.91 -3.87
CA LYS A 59 33.58 19.94 -5.28
C LYS A 59 34.29 18.87 -6.14
N HIS A 60 35.53 18.50 -5.78
CA HIS A 60 36.37 17.66 -6.63
C HIS A 60 36.84 16.36 -5.97
N VAL A 61 37.48 16.44 -4.78
CA VAL A 61 38.13 15.28 -4.16
C VAL A 61 37.12 14.23 -3.69
N ILE A 62 36.12 14.62 -2.94
CA ILE A 62 35.10 13.68 -2.43
C ILE A 62 34.26 13.09 -3.57
N PRO A 63 33.77 13.87 -4.56
CA PRO A 63 33.06 13.27 -5.71
C PRO A 63 33.96 12.32 -6.53
N LEU A 64 35.26 12.63 -6.72
CA LEU A 64 36.20 11.72 -7.35
C LEU A 64 36.32 10.39 -6.58
N MET A 65 36.46 10.44 -5.25
CA MET A 65 36.49 9.24 -4.41
C MET A 65 35.18 8.46 -4.47
N SER A 66 34.03 9.16 -4.60
CA SER A 66 32.72 8.54 -4.75
C SER A 66 32.57 7.83 -6.10
N ARG A 67 33.02 8.47 -7.20
CA ARG A 67 33.05 7.89 -8.53
C ARG A 67 33.93 6.63 -8.58
N MET A 68 35.08 6.67 -7.92
CA MET A 68 36.03 5.55 -7.84
C MET A 68 35.51 4.43 -6.91
N GLY A 69 34.48 4.66 -6.12
CA GLY A 69 33.86 3.68 -5.20
C GLY A 69 34.56 3.60 -3.84
N CYS A 70 35.55 4.48 -3.55
CA CYS A 70 36.31 4.45 -2.31
C CYS A 70 35.42 4.57 -1.06
N ASN A 71 34.45 5.47 -1.07
CA ASN A 71 33.46 5.65 0.00
C ASN A 71 32.18 4.85 -0.18
N GLY A 72 32.20 3.83 -1.02
CA GLY A 72 31.10 2.88 -1.20
C GLY A 72 31.02 1.86 -0.05
N ARG A 73 29.87 1.20 0.10
CA ARG A 73 29.59 0.22 1.17
C ARG A 73 30.57 -0.97 1.17
N SER A 74 31.05 -1.38 0.00
CA SER A 74 32.01 -2.50 -0.12
C SER A 74 33.44 -2.14 0.26
N CYS A 75 33.74 -0.83 0.36
CA CYS A 75 35.06 -0.27 0.62
C CYS A 75 35.08 0.50 1.95
N HIS A 76 35.55 1.74 1.96
CA HIS A 76 35.72 2.51 3.17
C HIS A 76 34.48 3.19 3.70
N GLY A 77 33.37 3.23 2.94
CA GLY A 77 32.05 3.73 3.38
C GLY A 77 31.22 2.76 4.22
N SER A 78 31.73 1.55 4.54
CA SER A 78 31.06 0.63 5.46
C SER A 78 31.20 1.10 6.92
N PHE A 79 30.30 0.63 7.79
CA PHE A 79 30.28 1.01 9.22
C PHE A 79 31.63 0.79 9.93
N GLN A 80 32.39 -0.23 9.55
CA GLN A 80 33.70 -0.55 10.13
C GLN A 80 34.88 -0.03 9.28
N GLY A 81 34.59 0.47 8.07
CA GLY A 81 35.61 0.75 7.08
C GLY A 81 36.36 -0.50 6.61
N ARG A 82 37.44 -0.31 5.86
CA ARG A 82 38.43 -1.36 5.55
C ARG A 82 39.84 -0.88 5.91
N GLY A 83 40.66 -1.75 6.47
CA GLY A 83 42.00 -1.40 6.88
C GLY A 83 42.06 -0.27 7.92
N GLY A 84 41.03 -0.12 8.78
CA GLY A 84 40.95 0.96 9.77
C GLY A 84 40.64 2.36 9.18
N PHE A 85 40.42 2.46 7.86
CA PHE A 85 40.04 3.70 7.19
C PHE A 85 38.55 3.73 6.97
N ILE A 86 37.88 4.73 7.53
CA ILE A 86 36.40 4.90 7.49
C ILE A 86 36.09 6.23 6.83
N LEU A 87 35.31 6.19 5.76
CA LEU A 87 34.77 7.37 5.10
C LEU A 87 33.26 7.38 5.29
N SER A 88 32.64 8.54 5.21
CA SER A 88 31.19 8.64 5.16
C SER A 88 30.65 8.03 3.86
N LEU A 89 29.57 7.27 3.95
CA LEU A 89 29.02 6.58 2.78
C LEU A 89 28.59 7.60 1.71
N PHE A 90 29.16 7.50 0.52
CA PHE A 90 28.96 8.44 -0.60
C PHE A 90 29.31 9.90 -0.29
N GLY A 91 30.18 10.17 0.70
CA GLY A 91 30.72 11.49 0.98
C GLY A 91 29.68 12.46 1.56
N TYR A 92 28.83 12.01 2.48
CA TYR A 92 27.79 12.88 3.07
C TYR A 92 28.32 13.80 4.19
N ASP A 93 29.44 13.46 4.80
CA ASP A 93 30.02 14.22 5.92
C ASP A 93 31.47 14.65 5.57
N PHE A 94 31.56 15.74 4.83
CA PHE A 94 32.84 16.26 4.38
C PHE A 94 33.84 16.52 5.53
N LYS A 95 33.33 16.94 6.69
CA LYS A 95 34.18 17.24 7.87
C LYS A 95 34.73 15.94 8.45
N ALA A 96 33.93 14.92 8.60
CA ALA A 96 34.39 13.61 9.06
C ALA A 96 35.36 12.97 8.05
N ASP A 97 35.08 13.06 6.76
CA ASP A 97 35.89 12.50 5.69
C ASP A 97 37.26 13.21 5.63
N HIS A 98 37.29 14.56 5.69
CA HIS A 98 38.51 15.32 5.73
C HIS A 98 39.36 14.94 6.95
N ALA A 99 38.74 14.85 8.13
CA ALA A 99 39.44 14.42 9.35
C ALA A 99 39.99 12.99 9.23
N ALA A 100 39.24 12.06 8.64
CA ALA A 100 39.67 10.68 8.42
C ALA A 100 40.89 10.55 7.46
N ILE A 101 40.98 11.49 6.52
CA ILE A 101 42.09 11.53 5.54
C ILE A 101 43.32 12.24 6.12
N THR A 102 43.14 13.38 6.81
CA THR A 102 44.24 14.30 7.17
C THR A 102 44.69 14.21 8.62
N ALA A 103 43.89 13.67 9.53
CA ALA A 103 44.16 13.65 10.97
C ALA A 103 44.32 12.20 11.51
N GLY A 104 44.73 12.06 12.79
CA GLY A 104 44.92 10.79 13.47
C GLY A 104 46.40 10.38 13.59
N ASP A 105 46.69 9.21 14.19
CA ASP A 105 48.04 8.70 14.41
C ASP A 105 48.73 8.28 13.08
N GLU A 106 47.94 7.93 12.07
CA GLU A 106 48.39 7.56 10.71
C GLU A 106 47.57 8.33 9.66
N PRO A 107 47.89 9.62 9.40
CA PRO A 107 47.23 10.39 8.35
C PRO A 107 47.46 9.73 6.99
N ARG A 108 46.40 9.79 6.14
CA ARG A 108 46.44 9.18 4.79
C ARG A 108 47.11 10.06 3.75
N VAL A 109 47.52 11.28 4.14
CA VAL A 109 48.20 12.28 3.34
C VAL A 109 49.56 12.60 3.93
N ASP A 110 50.59 12.73 3.07
CA ASP A 110 51.90 13.26 3.38
C ASP A 110 52.12 14.57 2.61
N LEU A 111 52.13 15.69 3.33
CA LEU A 111 52.34 17.03 2.73
C LEU A 111 53.74 17.27 2.23
N GLN A 112 54.76 16.50 2.67
CA GLN A 112 56.14 16.61 2.26
C GLN A 112 56.44 15.77 1.03
N SER A 113 55.85 14.61 0.94
CA SER A 113 55.98 13.65 -0.17
C SER A 113 54.59 13.23 -0.68
N PRO A 114 53.86 14.07 -1.43
CA PRO A 114 52.47 13.80 -1.84
C PRO A 114 52.25 12.45 -2.52
N ASP A 115 53.19 12.00 -3.37
CA ASP A 115 53.11 10.72 -4.08
C ASP A 115 53.25 9.51 -3.11
N GLU A 116 53.79 9.67 -1.92
CA GLU A 116 53.90 8.63 -0.89
C GLU A 116 52.67 8.59 0.03
N SER A 117 51.73 9.54 -0.15
CA SER A 117 50.44 9.55 0.57
C SER A 117 49.68 8.26 0.36
N LEU A 118 49.15 7.65 1.44
CA LEU A 118 48.41 6.37 1.37
C LEU A 118 47.20 6.43 0.48
N ILE A 119 46.52 7.59 0.34
CA ILE A 119 45.35 7.77 -0.58
C ILE A 119 45.78 7.82 -2.06
N ILE A 120 47.09 7.96 -2.37
CA ILE A 120 47.66 7.88 -3.69
C ILE A 120 48.34 6.51 -3.87
N PHE A 121 49.30 6.19 -3.03
CA PHE A 121 50.15 5.00 -3.15
C PHE A 121 49.34 3.70 -3.23
N LYS A 122 48.36 3.48 -2.32
CA LYS A 122 47.58 2.25 -2.30
C LYS A 122 46.73 2.08 -3.55
N PRO A 123 45.87 3.05 -3.93
CA PRO A 123 44.95 2.86 -5.09
C PRO A 123 45.69 2.81 -6.45
N THR A 124 46.95 3.16 -6.54
CA THR A 124 47.76 3.06 -7.76
C THR A 124 48.56 1.76 -7.87
N ASP A 125 48.55 0.92 -6.85
CA ASP A 125 49.30 -0.34 -6.78
C ASP A 125 48.33 -1.52 -6.58
N GLU A 126 48.41 -2.54 -7.49
CA GLU A 126 47.54 -3.70 -7.48
C GLU A 126 47.77 -4.63 -6.27
N ASP A 127 49.04 -4.73 -5.83
CA ASP A 127 49.44 -5.66 -4.73
C ASP A 127 49.25 -5.05 -3.34
N MET A 128 49.33 -3.71 -3.22
CA MET A 128 49.28 -2.99 -1.93
C MET A 128 47.83 -2.61 -1.51
N HIS A 129 46.85 -2.73 -2.40
CA HIS A 129 45.48 -2.39 -2.15
C HIS A 129 44.55 -3.61 -2.37
N GLU A 130 43.87 -4.08 -1.33
CA GLU A 130 42.93 -5.21 -1.44
C GLU A 130 41.80 -4.98 -2.46
N GLY A 131 41.53 -3.72 -2.81
CA GLY A 131 40.57 -3.32 -3.87
C GLY A 131 41.17 -3.34 -5.28
N GLY A 132 42.46 -3.74 -5.46
CA GLY A 132 43.21 -3.66 -6.73
C GLY A 132 43.58 -2.23 -7.09
N GLN A 133 44.17 -2.07 -8.25
CA GLN A 133 44.48 -0.77 -8.83
C GLN A 133 43.20 -0.05 -9.22
N ILE A 134 43.02 1.17 -8.75
CA ILE A 134 41.79 1.99 -8.96
C ILE A 134 42.01 3.00 -10.09
N TYR A 135 43.20 3.62 -10.13
CA TYR A 135 43.62 4.55 -11.17
C TYR A 135 45.13 4.47 -11.41
N GLU A 136 45.62 5.03 -12.53
CA GLU A 136 47.03 4.97 -12.93
C GLU A 136 47.81 6.17 -12.40
N LEU A 137 49.09 5.95 -12.08
CA LEU A 137 50.02 7.03 -11.78
C LEU A 137 50.13 7.97 -13.02
N GLY A 138 50.02 9.27 -12.79
CA GLY A 138 50.04 10.25 -13.85
C GLY A 138 48.72 10.43 -14.58
N SER A 139 47.67 9.73 -14.20
CA SER A 139 46.29 10.01 -14.66
C SER A 139 45.76 11.35 -14.12
N TRP A 140 44.68 11.82 -14.66
CA TRP A 140 44.05 13.04 -14.14
C TRP A 140 43.55 12.87 -12.67
N GLU A 141 43.07 11.69 -12.32
CA GLU A 141 42.67 11.33 -10.96
C GLU A 141 43.85 11.47 -9.98
N HIS A 142 45.02 10.94 -10.38
CA HIS A 142 46.26 11.08 -9.61
C HIS A 142 46.58 12.54 -9.40
N ARG A 143 46.58 13.38 -10.47
CA ARG A 143 46.91 14.80 -10.39
C ARG A 143 45.97 15.59 -9.51
N VAL A 144 44.66 15.30 -9.56
CA VAL A 144 43.67 15.92 -8.68
C VAL A 144 44.01 15.68 -7.21
N LEU A 145 44.28 14.44 -6.81
CA LEU A 145 44.61 14.10 -5.44
C LEU A 145 45.97 14.71 -5.04
N LYS A 146 46.97 14.58 -5.90
CA LYS A 146 48.32 15.14 -5.66
C LYS A 146 48.31 16.66 -5.49
N ASN A 147 47.65 17.40 -6.40
CA ASN A 147 47.58 18.85 -6.31
C ASN A 147 46.76 19.34 -5.12
N TRP A 148 45.75 18.62 -4.69
CA TRP A 148 45.04 18.93 -3.44
C TRP A 148 45.97 18.78 -2.24
N ILE A 149 46.77 17.71 -2.17
CA ILE A 149 47.75 17.48 -1.10
C ILE A 149 48.84 18.56 -1.15
N GLN A 150 49.40 18.88 -2.32
CA GLN A 150 50.40 19.94 -2.51
C GLN A 150 49.87 21.31 -2.11
N GLY A 151 48.57 21.60 -2.31
CA GLY A 151 47.87 22.78 -1.84
C GLY A 151 47.61 22.81 -0.32
N GLY A 152 48.14 21.81 0.42
CA GLY A 152 48.01 21.72 1.89
C GLY A 152 46.81 20.88 2.36
N ALA A 153 46.20 20.12 1.50
CA ALA A 153 45.03 19.25 1.80
C ALA A 153 43.93 20.00 2.55
N GLN A 154 43.57 21.20 2.09
CA GLN A 154 42.67 22.11 2.80
C GLN A 154 41.19 21.74 2.59
N PHE A 155 40.34 22.07 3.59
CA PHE A 155 38.89 22.07 3.56
C PHE A 155 38.37 23.15 4.47
N GLU A 156 37.54 24.03 3.94
CA GLU A 156 36.89 25.12 4.70
C GLU A 156 35.59 24.64 5.33
N ALA A 157 35.66 23.98 6.47
CA ALA A 157 34.52 23.35 7.14
C ALA A 157 33.38 24.34 7.54
N ASP A 158 33.73 25.65 7.69
CA ASP A 158 32.77 26.68 8.05
C ASP A 158 32.19 27.43 6.82
N ASN A 159 32.69 27.11 5.62
CA ASN A 159 32.25 27.71 4.35
C ASN A 159 31.98 26.62 3.30
N VAL A 160 31.08 25.69 3.62
CA VAL A 160 30.71 24.60 2.71
C VAL A 160 29.92 25.18 1.54
N ALA A 161 30.39 24.88 0.32
CA ALA A 161 29.68 25.33 -0.90
C ALA A 161 28.28 24.68 -0.99
N VAL A 162 27.28 25.46 -1.37
CA VAL A 162 25.91 24.99 -1.54
C VAL A 162 25.65 24.74 -3.02
N LEU A 163 25.39 23.48 -3.37
CA LEU A 163 24.94 23.13 -4.70
C LEU A 163 23.48 23.58 -4.85
N ASP A 164 23.21 24.49 -5.81
CA ASP A 164 21.86 24.93 -6.14
C ASP A 164 21.13 23.84 -6.94
N ARG A 165 21.68 23.44 -8.08
CA ARG A 165 21.14 22.39 -8.94
C ARG A 165 22.20 21.72 -9.81
N LEU A 166 21.87 20.55 -10.34
CA LEU A 166 22.62 19.83 -11.36
C LEU A 166 21.82 19.85 -12.68
N GLU A 167 22.40 20.43 -13.74
CA GLU A 167 21.80 20.47 -15.08
C GLU A 167 22.40 19.33 -15.91
N VAL A 168 21.55 18.46 -16.44
CA VAL A 168 21.98 17.30 -17.23
C VAL A 168 21.44 17.40 -18.65
N THR A 169 22.31 17.21 -19.65
CA THR A 169 21.95 17.27 -21.07
C THR A 169 22.47 16.01 -21.78
N PRO A 170 21.67 15.37 -22.65
CA PRO A 170 20.25 15.65 -22.93
C PRO A 170 19.32 15.20 -21.78
N GLU A 171 18.14 15.80 -21.69
CA GLU A 171 17.12 15.45 -20.69
C GLU A 171 16.40 14.12 -20.99
N GLU A 172 16.45 13.63 -22.23
CA GLU A 172 15.92 12.35 -22.69
C GLU A 172 16.82 11.80 -23.79
N ILE A 173 17.09 10.50 -23.80
CA ILE A 173 17.84 9.83 -24.85
C ILE A 173 16.91 8.88 -25.59
N VAL A 174 16.87 9.01 -26.93
CA VAL A 174 16.14 8.09 -27.80
C VAL A 174 17.10 7.50 -28.84
N PHE A 175 17.39 6.23 -28.70
CA PHE A 175 18.24 5.50 -29.62
C PHE A 175 17.43 4.88 -30.75
N SER A 176 17.96 4.90 -31.99
CA SER A 176 17.36 4.16 -33.12
C SER A 176 17.87 2.72 -33.20
N ASP A 177 19.12 2.47 -32.84
CA ASP A 177 19.79 1.20 -33.06
C ASP A 177 20.53 0.70 -31.81
N LYS A 178 20.81 -0.60 -31.77
CA LYS A 178 21.65 -1.22 -30.74
C LYS A 178 23.10 -0.74 -30.89
N ASP A 179 23.86 -0.74 -29.82
CA ASP A 179 25.25 -0.30 -29.73
C ASP A 179 25.48 1.19 -30.06
N GLN A 180 24.42 1.96 -30.30
CA GLN A 180 24.50 3.40 -30.47
C GLN A 180 24.84 4.04 -29.10
N THR A 181 25.69 5.08 -29.13
CA THR A 181 26.14 5.77 -27.91
C THR A 181 25.70 7.23 -27.91
N GLN A 182 25.48 7.75 -26.69
CA GLN A 182 25.18 9.15 -26.42
C GLN A 182 25.95 9.61 -25.18
N GLN A 183 26.65 10.73 -25.30
CA GLN A 183 27.31 11.36 -24.14
C GLN A 183 26.31 12.21 -23.36
N LEU A 184 26.28 12.03 -22.04
CA LEU A 184 25.67 12.94 -21.07
C LEU A 184 26.67 13.99 -20.63
N THR A 185 26.20 15.20 -20.41
CA THR A 185 26.94 16.30 -19.77
C THR A 185 26.19 16.75 -18.51
N ALA A 186 26.90 16.86 -17.38
CA ALA A 186 26.36 17.30 -16.10
C ALA A 186 27.04 18.57 -15.64
N ILE A 187 26.30 19.67 -15.52
CA ILE A 187 26.79 20.97 -15.09
C ILE A 187 26.29 21.24 -13.66
N ALA A 188 27.20 21.35 -12.72
CA ALA A 188 26.88 21.83 -11.38
C ALA A 188 26.71 23.35 -11.39
N VAL A 189 25.61 23.83 -10.81
CA VAL A 189 25.33 25.26 -10.57
C VAL A 189 25.34 25.46 -9.07
N TRP A 190 26.24 26.31 -8.60
CA TRP A 190 26.42 26.60 -7.18
C TRP A 190 25.66 27.86 -6.74
N ALA A 191 25.36 27.99 -5.46
CA ALA A 191 24.60 29.14 -4.93
C ALA A 191 25.30 30.49 -5.13
N ASP A 192 26.61 30.50 -5.31
CA ASP A 192 27.41 31.70 -5.66
C ASP A 192 27.31 32.05 -7.16
N GLY A 193 26.55 31.28 -7.94
CA GLY A 193 26.35 31.44 -9.37
C GLY A 193 27.44 30.79 -10.24
N SER A 194 28.50 30.22 -9.65
CA SER A 194 29.53 29.51 -10.41
C SER A 194 28.97 28.25 -11.08
N ARG A 195 29.50 27.92 -12.27
CA ARG A 195 29.08 26.79 -13.08
C ARG A 195 30.28 25.94 -13.50
N GLU A 196 30.19 24.64 -13.41
CA GLU A 196 31.28 23.72 -13.70
C GLU A 196 30.76 22.43 -14.38
N ASP A 197 31.49 21.95 -15.38
CA ASP A 197 31.26 20.60 -15.94
C ASP A 197 31.84 19.56 -14.95
N VAL A 198 30.92 18.92 -14.23
CA VAL A 198 31.22 17.88 -13.24
C VAL A 198 30.95 16.46 -13.76
N THR A 199 30.71 16.32 -15.05
CA THR A 199 30.44 15.01 -15.68
C THR A 199 31.40 13.92 -15.24
N PRO A 200 32.74 14.13 -15.28
CA PRO A 200 33.69 13.12 -14.86
C PRO A 200 33.70 12.84 -13.36
N LEU A 201 33.04 13.64 -12.53
CA LEU A 201 32.97 13.50 -11.08
C LEU A 201 31.63 12.88 -10.63
N CYS A 202 30.70 12.70 -11.55
CA CYS A 202 29.42 12.09 -11.26
C CYS A 202 29.55 10.58 -11.06
N ARG A 203 28.66 10.04 -10.23
CA ARG A 203 28.39 8.62 -10.13
C ARG A 203 27.19 8.29 -11.02
N PHE A 204 27.37 7.34 -11.95
CA PHE A 204 26.36 6.90 -12.91
C PHE A 204 25.90 5.49 -12.61
N THR A 205 24.58 5.26 -12.71
CA THR A 205 23.97 3.93 -12.67
C THR A 205 22.85 3.83 -13.68
N THR A 206 22.49 2.61 -14.09
CA THR A 206 21.29 2.34 -14.88
C THR A 206 20.31 1.53 -14.05
N ASN A 207 19.01 1.74 -14.29
CA ASN A 207 17.95 0.95 -13.62
C ASN A 207 17.70 -0.38 -14.36
N ASP A 208 18.10 -0.50 -15.64
CA ASP A 208 18.02 -1.74 -16.41
C ASP A 208 19.16 -1.80 -17.43
N ASP A 209 20.17 -2.63 -17.16
CA ASP A 209 21.34 -2.83 -18.01
C ASP A 209 21.03 -3.64 -19.27
N GLN A 210 19.90 -4.32 -19.33
CA GLN A 210 19.45 -4.98 -20.56
C GLN A 210 19.02 -3.97 -21.62
N VAL A 211 18.50 -2.81 -21.23
CA VAL A 211 18.06 -1.75 -22.14
C VAL A 211 19.19 -0.78 -22.46
N ALA A 212 19.92 -0.32 -21.47
CA ALA A 212 21.06 0.58 -21.69
C ALA A 212 22.12 0.46 -20.58
N ASN A 213 23.40 0.56 -20.97
CA ASN A 213 24.50 0.68 -20.06
C ASN A 213 25.02 2.12 -20.02
N ILE A 214 25.69 2.49 -18.94
CA ILE A 214 26.41 3.75 -18.81
C ILE A 214 27.78 3.50 -18.21
N ASN A 215 28.79 4.11 -18.80
CA ASN A 215 30.16 4.02 -18.27
C ASN A 215 30.44 5.14 -17.24
N ARG A 216 31.66 5.10 -16.66
CA ARG A 216 32.06 6.09 -15.63
C ARG A 216 32.21 7.52 -16.19
N ASP A 217 32.29 7.70 -17.50
CA ASP A 217 32.46 9.00 -18.15
C ASP A 217 31.12 9.58 -18.64
N GLY A 218 30.01 8.93 -18.32
CA GLY A 218 28.68 9.39 -18.68
C GLY A 218 28.28 9.07 -20.12
N GLN A 219 28.97 8.14 -20.78
CA GLN A 219 28.55 7.65 -22.08
C GLN A 219 27.56 6.52 -21.94
N VAL A 220 26.36 6.75 -22.44
CA VAL A 220 25.25 5.79 -22.47
C VAL A 220 25.33 4.98 -23.76
N THR A 221 25.22 3.65 -23.64
CA THR A 221 25.21 2.72 -24.78
C THR A 221 23.89 1.97 -24.82
N ALA A 222 23.22 1.97 -25.96
CA ALA A 222 21.97 1.25 -26.19
C ALA A 222 22.19 -0.27 -26.27
N ASN A 223 21.37 -1.03 -25.58
CA ASN A 223 21.34 -2.50 -25.65
C ASN A 223 20.03 -2.98 -26.30
N GLU A 224 19.19 -3.75 -25.59
CA GLU A 224 17.93 -4.26 -26.13
C GLU A 224 16.84 -3.18 -26.23
N ALA A 225 15.81 -3.42 -27.04
CA ALA A 225 14.68 -2.50 -27.16
C ALA A 225 13.87 -2.46 -25.87
N GLY A 226 13.51 -1.26 -25.43
CA GLY A 226 12.82 -1.02 -24.17
C GLY A 226 13.00 0.40 -23.67
N ASP A 227 12.62 0.64 -22.44
CA ASP A 227 12.83 1.91 -21.74
C ASP A 227 13.41 1.70 -20.34
N THR A 228 14.35 2.56 -19.98
CA THR A 228 14.99 2.60 -18.67
C THR A 228 15.32 4.04 -18.28
N HIS A 229 15.99 4.22 -17.15
CA HIS A 229 16.58 5.49 -16.77
C HIS A 229 18.04 5.29 -16.41
N VAL A 230 18.86 6.24 -16.75
CA VAL A 230 20.19 6.39 -16.17
C VAL A 230 20.12 7.43 -15.07
N VAL A 231 20.74 7.14 -13.92
CA VAL A 231 20.72 7.96 -12.71
C VAL A 231 22.09 8.56 -12.51
N ILE A 232 22.12 9.87 -12.37
CA ILE A 232 23.33 10.70 -12.20
C ILE A 232 23.29 11.27 -10.78
N ALA A 233 24.36 11.03 -10.00
CA ALA A 233 24.49 11.57 -8.67
C ALA A 233 25.79 12.35 -8.51
N TYR A 234 25.67 13.58 -8.03
CA TYR A 234 26.80 14.46 -7.71
C TYR A 234 26.46 15.33 -6.48
N ASP A 235 27.32 15.36 -5.48
CA ASP A 235 27.06 16.02 -4.20
C ASP A 235 25.69 15.52 -3.62
N LYS A 236 24.76 16.44 -3.35
CA LYS A 236 23.41 16.10 -2.88
C LYS A 236 22.40 15.86 -4.00
N ALA A 237 22.71 16.22 -5.23
CA ALA A 237 21.77 16.08 -6.36
C ALA A 237 21.71 14.65 -6.89
N VAL A 238 20.50 14.25 -7.29
CA VAL A 238 20.22 13.00 -8.02
C VAL A 238 19.27 13.36 -9.16
N ILE A 239 19.70 13.08 -10.41
CA ILE A 239 18.91 13.32 -11.62
C ILE A 239 18.77 12.01 -12.38
N SER A 240 17.57 11.74 -12.88
CA SER A 240 17.27 10.57 -13.72
C SER A 240 16.93 11.00 -15.14
N VAL A 241 17.63 10.45 -16.11
CA VAL A 241 17.44 10.72 -17.55
C VAL A 241 16.77 9.50 -18.17
N PRO A 242 15.56 9.65 -18.79
CA PRO A 242 14.92 8.57 -19.53
C PRO A 242 15.77 8.15 -20.75
N VAL A 243 15.91 6.84 -20.94
CA VAL A 243 16.57 6.23 -22.08
C VAL A 243 15.60 5.27 -22.76
N LEU A 244 15.29 5.55 -24.02
CA LEU A 244 14.34 4.80 -24.80
C LEU A 244 15.02 4.21 -26.05
N ARG A 245 14.72 2.94 -26.33
CA ARG A 245 15.02 2.34 -27.63
C ARG A 245 13.74 1.70 -28.16
N PRO A 246 13.15 2.25 -29.27
CA PRO A 246 11.89 1.77 -29.81
C PRO A 246 11.92 0.27 -30.15
N VAL A 247 10.80 -0.42 -29.89
CA VAL A 247 10.64 -1.86 -30.16
C VAL A 247 10.26 -2.13 -31.62
N SER A 248 9.80 -1.10 -32.36
CA SER A 248 9.41 -1.21 -33.77
C SER A 248 9.63 0.10 -34.50
N GLN A 249 9.52 0.04 -35.84
CA GLN A 249 9.60 1.22 -36.71
C GLN A 249 8.30 2.04 -36.79
N LEU A 250 7.29 1.67 -35.99
CA LEU A 250 6.01 2.38 -35.85
C LEU A 250 6.14 3.58 -34.90
N ILE A 251 7.00 4.54 -35.25
CA ILE A 251 7.28 5.74 -34.46
C ILE A 251 6.91 7.02 -35.24
N GLY A 252 6.70 8.11 -34.55
CA GLY A 252 6.44 9.43 -35.10
C GLY A 252 5.27 9.42 -36.09
N LYS A 253 5.54 9.72 -37.38
CA LYS A 253 4.54 9.75 -38.47
C LYS A 253 4.05 8.37 -38.91
N ASN A 254 4.82 7.33 -38.64
CA ASN A 254 4.48 5.95 -39.00
C ASN A 254 3.60 5.28 -37.90
N TYR A 255 3.41 5.95 -36.80
CA TYR A 255 2.56 5.40 -35.70
C TYR A 255 1.09 5.41 -36.13
N PRO A 256 0.35 4.31 -35.92
CA PRO A 256 -1.05 4.24 -36.32
C PRO A 256 -1.92 5.22 -35.50
N ALA A 257 -3.06 5.59 -36.08
CA ALA A 257 -4.07 6.36 -35.33
C ALA A 257 -4.66 5.49 -34.22
N VAL A 258 -4.46 5.88 -32.97
CA VAL A 258 -5.01 5.20 -31.78
C VAL A 258 -5.99 6.15 -31.09
N PRO A 259 -7.24 5.73 -30.82
CA PRO A 259 -8.19 6.53 -30.08
C PRO A 259 -7.69 6.81 -28.64
N THR A 260 -7.81 8.07 -28.23
CA THR A 260 -7.41 8.54 -26.89
C THR A 260 -8.55 9.35 -26.24
N PRO A 261 -9.65 8.71 -25.84
CA PRO A 261 -10.83 9.40 -25.34
C PRO A 261 -10.61 10.14 -24.02
N THR A 262 -9.68 9.67 -23.17
CA THR A 262 -9.37 10.30 -21.90
C THR A 262 -7.98 10.93 -21.89
N LYS A 263 -7.69 11.76 -20.88
CA LYS A 263 -6.35 12.33 -20.70
C LYS A 263 -5.32 11.25 -20.33
N VAL A 264 -5.72 10.24 -19.57
CA VAL A 264 -4.90 9.04 -19.28
C VAL A 264 -4.45 8.41 -20.59
N ASP A 265 -5.35 8.17 -21.53
CA ASP A 265 -5.03 7.57 -22.83
C ASP A 265 -4.08 8.43 -23.67
N GLN A 266 -4.27 9.75 -23.64
CA GLN A 266 -3.39 10.68 -24.36
C GLN A 266 -1.95 10.55 -23.88
N LEU A 267 -1.75 10.54 -22.54
CA LEU A 267 -0.43 10.49 -21.92
C LEU A 267 0.24 9.12 -22.09
N VAL A 268 -0.51 8.03 -21.98
CA VAL A 268 -0.01 6.68 -22.25
C VAL A 268 0.38 6.53 -23.72
N VAL A 269 -0.50 6.88 -24.66
CA VAL A 269 -0.24 6.74 -26.11
C VAL A 269 0.90 7.67 -26.56
N GLN A 270 1.07 8.84 -25.93
CA GLN A 270 2.21 9.72 -26.23
C GLN A 270 3.55 9.00 -25.99
N LYS A 271 3.69 8.28 -24.88
CA LYS A 271 4.89 7.48 -24.59
C LYS A 271 5.00 6.26 -25.53
N LEU A 272 3.90 5.52 -25.73
CA LEU A 272 3.89 4.36 -26.62
C LEU A 272 4.32 4.71 -28.05
N ARG A 273 3.95 5.90 -28.55
CA ARG A 273 4.36 6.41 -29.86
C ARG A 273 5.88 6.62 -29.96
N LYS A 274 6.53 7.08 -28.87
CA LYS A 274 8.00 7.18 -28.83
C LYS A 274 8.66 5.81 -28.85
N MET A 275 8.02 4.84 -28.18
CA MET A 275 8.51 3.48 -28.05
C MET A 275 8.20 2.58 -29.26
N GLY A 276 7.37 3.03 -30.22
CA GLY A 276 6.91 2.20 -31.32
C GLY A 276 6.03 1.02 -30.86
N ILE A 277 5.34 1.16 -29.74
CA ILE A 277 4.45 0.16 -29.16
C ILE A 277 3.01 0.50 -29.51
N VAL A 278 2.33 -0.38 -30.19
CA VAL A 278 0.89 -0.25 -30.48
C VAL A 278 0.09 -0.92 -29.35
N PRO A 279 -0.87 -0.25 -28.73
CA PRO A 279 -1.69 -0.88 -27.72
C PRO A 279 -2.54 -2.02 -28.31
N SER A 280 -2.91 -2.97 -27.47
CA SER A 280 -3.85 -4.03 -27.82
C SER A 280 -5.24 -3.48 -28.14
N ASP A 281 -6.09 -4.30 -28.75
CA ASP A 281 -7.49 -3.97 -28.94
C ASP A 281 -8.25 -3.87 -27.61
N LEU A 282 -9.48 -3.35 -27.67
CA LEU A 282 -10.35 -3.37 -26.49
C LEU A 282 -10.72 -4.82 -26.12
N THR A 283 -10.84 -5.09 -24.84
CA THR A 283 -11.34 -6.35 -24.34
C THR A 283 -12.84 -6.52 -24.65
N THR A 284 -13.32 -7.78 -24.67
CA THR A 284 -14.76 -8.06 -24.81
C THR A 284 -15.54 -7.57 -23.57
N ASP A 285 -16.85 -7.42 -23.73
CA ASP A 285 -17.72 -6.98 -22.62
C ASP A 285 -17.73 -7.97 -21.45
N GLU A 286 -17.66 -9.28 -21.71
CA GLU A 286 -17.59 -10.31 -20.68
C GLU A 286 -16.27 -10.22 -19.88
N GLN A 287 -15.15 -10.08 -20.59
CA GLN A 287 -13.83 -9.91 -19.95
C GLN A 287 -13.75 -8.58 -19.18
N PHE A 288 -14.31 -7.49 -19.74
CA PHE A 288 -14.38 -6.21 -19.05
C PHE A 288 -15.19 -6.34 -17.75
N LEU A 289 -16.39 -6.93 -17.83
CA LEU A 289 -17.29 -7.07 -16.69
C LEU A 289 -16.62 -7.87 -15.55
N ARG A 290 -15.96 -9.00 -15.90
CA ARG A 290 -15.19 -9.80 -14.93
C ARG A 290 -14.06 -8.97 -14.31
N ARG A 291 -13.24 -8.35 -15.14
CA ARG A 291 -12.08 -7.56 -14.70
C ARG A 291 -12.50 -6.44 -13.75
N VAL A 292 -13.47 -5.62 -14.14
CA VAL A 292 -13.88 -4.46 -13.37
C VAL A 292 -14.56 -4.85 -12.05
N SER A 293 -15.33 -5.96 -12.03
CA SER A 293 -15.93 -6.48 -10.81
C SER A 293 -14.87 -6.98 -9.82
N LEU A 294 -13.85 -7.67 -10.31
CA LEU A 294 -12.73 -8.13 -9.49
C LEU A 294 -11.86 -6.95 -9.00
N ASP A 295 -11.63 -5.95 -9.83
CA ASP A 295 -10.74 -4.83 -9.51
C ASP A 295 -11.38 -3.81 -8.59
N ILE A 296 -12.65 -3.53 -8.72
CA ILE A 296 -13.36 -2.56 -7.88
C ILE A 296 -13.95 -3.24 -6.64
N ALA A 297 -14.68 -4.34 -6.81
CA ALA A 297 -15.46 -4.96 -5.74
C ALA A 297 -14.85 -6.26 -5.18
N GLY A 298 -13.85 -6.86 -5.85
CA GLY A 298 -13.28 -8.14 -5.45
C GLY A 298 -14.29 -9.30 -5.51
N THR A 299 -15.24 -9.24 -6.46
CA THR A 299 -16.27 -10.25 -6.70
C THR A 299 -16.30 -10.67 -8.16
N LEU A 300 -16.81 -11.86 -8.44
CA LEU A 300 -17.25 -12.21 -9.79
C LEU A 300 -18.60 -11.52 -10.08
N PRO A 301 -18.88 -11.13 -11.33
CA PRO A 301 -20.24 -10.81 -11.71
C PRO A 301 -21.11 -12.08 -11.61
N THR A 302 -22.37 -11.93 -11.23
CA THR A 302 -23.33 -13.03 -11.19
C THR A 302 -23.68 -13.49 -12.61
N PRO A 303 -24.11 -14.74 -12.82
CA PRO A 303 -24.58 -15.21 -14.13
C PRO A 303 -25.69 -14.34 -14.72
N ALA A 304 -26.60 -13.83 -13.88
CA ALA A 304 -27.66 -12.92 -14.29
C ALA A 304 -27.10 -11.57 -14.80
N GLU A 305 -26.14 -11.00 -14.10
CA GLU A 305 -25.46 -9.75 -14.53
C GLU A 305 -24.71 -9.94 -15.85
N ILE A 306 -24.01 -11.08 -16.03
CA ILE A 306 -23.29 -11.37 -17.29
C ILE A 306 -24.27 -11.42 -18.46
N ARG A 307 -25.40 -12.15 -18.31
CA ARG A 307 -26.43 -12.22 -19.35
C ARG A 307 -27.06 -10.86 -19.66
N ALA A 308 -27.39 -10.08 -18.62
CA ALA A 308 -27.95 -8.74 -18.77
C ALA A 308 -26.98 -7.79 -19.49
N PHE A 309 -25.69 -7.80 -19.09
CA PHE A 309 -24.66 -6.95 -19.66
C PHE A 309 -24.35 -7.29 -21.12
N ALA A 310 -24.43 -8.59 -21.49
CA ALA A 310 -24.17 -9.04 -22.85
C ALA A 310 -25.25 -8.55 -23.86
N VAL A 311 -26.50 -8.43 -23.44
CA VAL A 311 -27.61 -7.96 -24.31
C VAL A 311 -27.83 -6.45 -24.24
N ASP A 312 -27.21 -5.76 -23.29
CA ASP A 312 -27.33 -4.31 -23.17
C ASP A 312 -26.61 -3.61 -24.33
N SER A 313 -27.35 -2.83 -25.11
CA SER A 313 -26.83 -2.05 -26.25
C SER A 313 -26.44 -0.61 -25.89
N ASN A 314 -26.53 -0.22 -24.61
CA ASN A 314 -26.19 1.12 -24.17
C ASN A 314 -24.66 1.36 -24.36
N PRO A 315 -24.24 2.39 -25.11
CA PRO A 315 -22.81 2.68 -25.31
C PRO A 315 -22.08 3.02 -24.00
N ASP A 316 -22.80 3.53 -23.00
CA ASP A 316 -22.25 3.94 -21.70
C ASP A 316 -22.32 2.84 -20.63
N LYS A 317 -22.71 1.61 -20.99
CA LYS A 317 -22.92 0.50 -20.04
C LYS A 317 -21.67 0.19 -19.19
N ARG A 318 -20.46 0.35 -19.76
CA ARG A 318 -19.20 0.14 -19.02
C ARG A 318 -19.01 1.21 -17.94
N ALA A 319 -19.22 2.48 -18.27
CA ALA A 319 -19.12 3.58 -17.30
C ALA A 319 -20.19 3.45 -16.20
N GLN A 320 -21.43 3.12 -16.59
CA GLN A 320 -22.51 2.88 -15.60
C GLN A 320 -22.20 1.70 -14.67
N LYS A 321 -21.55 0.64 -15.19
CA LYS A 321 -21.13 -0.49 -14.34
C LYS A 321 -20.02 -0.11 -13.37
N ILE A 322 -19.07 0.71 -13.80
CA ILE A 322 -18.04 1.26 -12.91
C ILE A 322 -18.69 2.03 -11.77
N ASP A 323 -19.62 2.95 -12.08
CA ASP A 323 -20.34 3.74 -11.07
C ASP A 323 -21.12 2.86 -10.10
N GLN A 324 -21.84 1.84 -10.62
CA GLN A 324 -22.55 0.88 -9.77
C GLN A 324 -21.64 0.16 -8.79
N LEU A 325 -20.48 -0.30 -9.25
CA LEU A 325 -19.53 -1.02 -8.41
C LEU A 325 -18.93 -0.14 -7.31
N LEU A 326 -18.66 1.14 -7.60
CA LEU A 326 -18.15 2.10 -6.64
C LEU A 326 -19.14 2.47 -5.52
N GLU A 327 -20.44 2.19 -5.70
CA GLU A 327 -21.46 2.39 -4.67
C GLU A 327 -21.73 1.13 -3.83
N THR A 328 -21.00 0.03 -4.07
CA THR A 328 -21.20 -1.23 -3.34
C THR A 328 -20.43 -1.29 -2.02
N PRO A 329 -20.95 -1.95 -0.98
CA PRO A 329 -20.19 -2.26 0.24
C PRO A 329 -18.91 -3.06 -0.05
N ALA A 330 -18.88 -3.80 -1.14
CA ALA A 330 -17.73 -4.58 -1.57
C ALA A 330 -16.53 -3.69 -1.99
N TYR A 331 -16.79 -2.59 -2.70
CA TYR A 331 -15.79 -1.56 -2.97
C TYR A 331 -15.26 -0.96 -1.67
N VAL A 332 -16.18 -0.59 -0.77
CA VAL A 332 -15.80 0.02 0.52
C VAL A 332 -14.87 -0.91 1.30
N ALA A 333 -15.22 -2.19 1.43
CA ALA A 333 -14.38 -3.17 2.13
C ALA A 333 -13.01 -3.36 1.46
N LYS A 334 -12.97 -3.40 0.13
CA LYS A 334 -11.72 -3.57 -0.61
C LYS A 334 -10.79 -2.37 -0.47
N MET A 335 -11.33 -1.15 -0.59
CA MET A 335 -10.55 0.07 -0.40
C MET A 335 -10.10 0.23 1.07
N THR A 336 -10.97 -0.11 2.02
CA THR A 336 -10.62 -0.16 3.46
C THR A 336 -9.46 -1.12 3.71
N THR A 337 -9.48 -2.30 3.11
CA THR A 337 -8.39 -3.28 3.25
C THR A 337 -7.07 -2.76 2.68
N LEU A 338 -7.09 -2.07 1.52
CA LEU A 338 -5.91 -1.40 0.97
C LEU A 338 -5.36 -0.33 1.93
N LEU A 339 -6.21 0.51 2.49
CA LEU A 339 -5.80 1.54 3.46
C LEU A 339 -5.29 0.91 4.77
N CYS A 340 -5.88 -0.21 5.21
CA CYS A 340 -5.38 -0.98 6.36
C CYS A 340 -3.99 -1.59 6.10
N ASP A 341 -3.71 -2.05 4.88
CA ASP A 341 -2.39 -2.54 4.49
C ASP A 341 -1.35 -1.41 4.53
N ILE A 342 -1.67 -0.27 3.92
CA ILE A 342 -0.81 0.92 3.85
C ILE A 342 -0.51 1.46 5.26
N THR A 343 -1.49 1.50 6.14
CA THR A 343 -1.36 2.06 7.49
C THR A 343 -0.92 1.04 8.55
N GLY A 344 -0.89 -0.25 8.24
CA GLY A 344 -0.37 -1.32 9.10
C GLY A 344 -1.32 -1.75 10.22
N ASN A 345 -2.61 -2.00 9.92
CA ASN A 345 -3.58 -2.54 10.87
C ASN A 345 -3.25 -4.00 11.24
N ASN A 346 -2.43 -4.20 12.27
CA ASN A 346 -1.92 -5.50 12.70
C ASN A 346 -2.26 -5.79 14.16
N ASP A 347 -3.05 -6.83 14.43
CA ASP A 347 -3.46 -7.26 15.78
C ASP A 347 -2.29 -7.50 16.74
N GLN A 348 -1.15 -7.98 16.22
CA GLN A 348 0.01 -8.29 17.05
C GLN A 348 0.70 -7.02 17.55
N GLN A 349 0.52 -5.89 16.86
CA GLN A 349 1.06 -4.59 17.23
C GLN A 349 0.15 -3.84 18.22
N LEU A 350 -1.14 -4.16 18.29
CA LEU A 350 -2.17 -3.43 19.04
C LEU A 350 -2.47 -4.00 20.46
N VAL A 351 -1.52 -4.61 21.13
CA VAL A 351 -1.76 -5.38 22.38
C VAL A 351 -2.15 -4.50 23.59
N ASN A 352 -1.90 -3.20 23.56
CA ASN A 352 -2.05 -2.30 24.72
C ASN A 352 -3.03 -1.14 24.48
N VAL A 353 -3.85 -1.21 23.48
CA VAL A 353 -4.71 -0.11 23.02
C VAL A 353 -6.00 -0.03 23.87
N SER A 354 -6.51 -1.18 24.28
CA SER A 354 -7.77 -1.31 25.01
C SER A 354 -7.65 -2.33 26.15
N PRO A 355 -8.46 -2.25 27.19
CA PRO A 355 -8.62 -3.33 28.17
C PRO A 355 -9.08 -4.64 27.53
N MET A 356 -9.84 -4.59 26.44
CA MET A 356 -10.29 -5.75 25.69
C MET A 356 -9.18 -6.27 24.76
N ARG A 357 -9.09 -7.59 24.62
CA ARG A 357 -8.08 -8.22 23.75
C ARG A 357 -8.47 -8.28 22.26
N VAL A 358 -9.78 -8.26 22.04
CA VAL A 358 -10.38 -8.36 20.71
C VAL A 358 -11.12 -7.06 20.47
N GLY A 359 -10.82 -6.39 19.38
CA GLY A 359 -11.50 -5.14 19.06
C GLY A 359 -10.61 -4.11 18.36
N PRO A 360 -9.38 -3.78 18.82
CA PRO A 360 -8.65 -2.65 18.27
C PRO A 360 -8.39 -2.71 16.75
N ALA A 361 -8.15 -3.89 16.17
CA ALA A 361 -8.01 -4.03 14.73
C ALA A 361 -9.35 -3.90 13.99
N GLN A 362 -10.47 -4.31 14.64
CA GLN A 362 -11.81 -4.08 14.14
C GLN A 362 -12.15 -2.59 14.21
N GLU A 363 -11.91 -1.93 15.35
CA GLU A 363 -12.14 -0.49 15.55
C GLU A 363 -11.39 0.34 14.49
N TRP A 364 -10.14 -0.04 14.18
CA TRP A 364 -9.36 0.59 13.11
C TRP A 364 -10.00 0.38 11.73
N TYR A 365 -10.39 -0.86 11.43
CA TYR A 365 -11.05 -1.20 10.16
C TYR A 365 -12.37 -0.42 10.01
N ASP A 366 -13.24 -0.43 11.04
CA ASP A 366 -14.55 0.21 11.02
C ASP A 366 -14.42 1.73 10.86
N TRP A 367 -13.40 2.34 11.48
CA TRP A 367 -13.13 3.77 11.34
C TRP A 367 -12.77 4.14 9.90
N ILE A 368 -11.95 3.36 9.22
CA ILE A 368 -11.61 3.58 7.81
C ILE A 368 -12.81 3.26 6.92
N TYR A 369 -13.51 2.16 7.20
CA TYR A 369 -14.68 1.73 6.44
C TYR A 369 -15.76 2.82 6.37
N ASP A 370 -16.13 3.40 7.50
CA ASP A 370 -17.09 4.49 7.59
C ASP A 370 -16.70 5.70 6.70
N ARG A 371 -15.43 6.05 6.71
CA ARG A 371 -14.95 7.19 5.91
C ARG A 371 -14.88 6.88 4.42
N VAL A 372 -14.52 5.68 4.04
CA VAL A 372 -14.56 5.24 2.63
C VAL A 372 -16.00 5.14 2.14
N GLU A 373 -16.92 4.61 2.96
CA GLU A 373 -18.35 4.54 2.65
C GLU A 373 -18.96 5.93 2.40
N LYS A 374 -18.62 6.90 3.24
CA LYS A 374 -19.03 8.30 3.11
C LYS A 374 -18.26 9.06 2.02
N ASN A 375 -17.35 8.41 1.32
CA ASN A 375 -16.41 9.03 0.37
C ASN A 375 -15.71 10.26 0.96
N THR A 376 -15.26 10.16 2.22
CA THR A 376 -14.51 11.23 2.88
C THR A 376 -13.23 11.51 2.09
N PRO A 377 -12.87 12.76 1.81
CA PRO A 377 -11.62 13.13 1.15
C PRO A 377 -10.39 12.45 1.77
N TYR A 378 -9.51 11.89 0.94
CA TYR A 378 -8.36 11.13 1.43
C TYR A 378 -7.45 11.94 2.36
N ASP A 379 -7.28 13.23 2.11
CA ASP A 379 -6.50 14.13 2.98
C ASP A 379 -7.11 14.24 4.39
N LYS A 380 -8.45 14.18 4.50
CA LYS A 380 -9.15 14.18 5.80
C LYS A 380 -9.03 12.83 6.50
N ILE A 381 -9.07 11.72 5.74
CA ILE A 381 -8.79 10.37 6.30
C ILE A 381 -7.37 10.36 6.87
N ALA A 382 -6.39 10.82 6.08
CA ALA A 382 -5.00 10.91 6.52
C ALA A 382 -4.84 11.83 7.74
N ALA A 383 -5.48 13.01 7.75
CA ALA A 383 -5.44 13.92 8.89
C ALA A 383 -6.02 13.31 10.18
N GLY A 384 -7.12 12.59 10.09
CA GLY A 384 -7.72 11.87 11.23
C GLY A 384 -6.81 10.79 11.83
N ILE A 385 -5.83 10.28 11.03
CA ILE A 385 -4.78 9.37 11.50
C ILE A 385 -3.56 10.14 11.98
N ILE A 386 -3.07 11.08 11.19
CA ILE A 386 -1.81 11.80 11.45
C ILE A 386 -1.95 12.70 12.67
N LEU A 387 -3.02 13.50 12.75
CA LEU A 387 -3.29 14.43 13.83
C LEU A 387 -4.10 13.81 14.98
N ALA A 388 -4.17 12.47 15.01
CA ALA A 388 -4.97 11.78 16.00
C ALA A 388 -4.62 12.19 17.44
N ARG A 389 -5.67 12.38 18.26
CA ARG A 389 -5.61 12.62 19.70
C ARG A 389 -6.70 11.81 20.40
N SER A 390 -6.47 11.36 21.63
CA SER A 390 -7.45 10.56 22.37
C SER A 390 -8.53 11.43 22.98
N ARG A 391 -8.15 12.57 23.57
CA ARG A 391 -9.10 13.54 24.12
C ARG A 391 -9.33 14.68 23.13
N LEU A 392 -10.59 15.06 22.95
CA LEU A 392 -10.98 16.23 22.18
C LEU A 392 -10.64 17.52 22.97
N GLU A 393 -10.70 18.65 22.31
CA GLU A 393 -10.44 19.94 22.96
C GLU A 393 -11.50 20.20 24.05
N GLY A 394 -11.05 20.44 25.28
CA GLY A 394 -11.91 20.64 26.45
C GLY A 394 -12.43 19.36 27.11
N GLU A 395 -12.16 18.18 26.56
CA GLU A 395 -12.56 16.90 27.13
C GLU A 395 -11.63 16.48 28.28
N SER A 396 -12.21 16.20 29.45
CA SER A 396 -11.47 15.65 30.58
C SER A 396 -11.07 14.17 30.34
N TYR A 397 -10.09 13.67 31.08
CA TYR A 397 -9.71 12.27 31.03
C TYR A 397 -10.85 11.34 31.46
N ARG A 398 -11.67 11.80 32.41
CA ARG A 398 -12.81 11.06 32.89
C ARG A 398 -13.89 10.91 31.80
N GLU A 399 -14.26 12.00 31.14
CA GLU A 399 -15.22 11.99 30.02
C GLU A 399 -14.76 11.07 28.88
N TYR A 400 -13.48 11.15 28.49
CA TYR A 400 -12.87 10.22 27.55
C TYR A 400 -13.00 8.75 27.98
N CYS A 401 -12.74 8.44 29.28
CA CYS A 401 -12.88 7.07 29.78
C CYS A 401 -14.34 6.62 29.84
N GLU A 402 -15.29 7.53 30.11
CA GLU A 402 -16.72 7.27 30.09
C GLU A 402 -17.17 6.93 28.66
N GLU A 403 -16.84 7.77 27.67
CA GLU A 403 -17.11 7.53 26.26
C GLU A 403 -16.54 6.19 25.79
N MET A 404 -15.24 5.96 26.02
CA MET A 404 -14.59 4.70 25.65
C MET A 404 -15.19 3.47 26.35
N SER A 405 -15.68 3.62 27.58
CA SER A 405 -16.34 2.52 28.28
C SER A 405 -17.75 2.25 27.75
N ASP A 406 -18.47 3.29 27.31
CA ASP A 406 -19.81 3.19 26.75
C ASP A 406 -19.81 2.50 25.38
N MET A 407 -18.77 2.70 24.56
CA MET A 407 -18.58 1.95 23.30
C MET A 407 -18.62 0.44 23.51
N TYR A 408 -18.06 -0.06 24.61
CA TYR A 408 -18.09 -1.50 24.94
C TYR A 408 -19.34 -1.96 25.70
N ARG A 409 -20.12 -1.03 26.27
CA ARG A 409 -21.32 -1.32 27.05
C ARG A 409 -22.59 -1.18 26.21
N GLU A 410 -22.69 -0.11 25.45
CA GLU A 410 -23.90 0.33 24.76
C GLU A 410 -23.85 0.06 23.24
N GLY A 411 -22.72 -0.40 22.74
CA GLY A 411 -22.53 -0.74 21.33
C GLY A 411 -22.34 0.48 20.44
N GLU A 412 -21.90 1.61 21.01
CA GLU A 412 -21.46 2.77 20.22
C GLU A 412 -20.26 2.40 19.38
N SER A 413 -20.15 2.99 18.18
CA SER A 413 -19.11 2.65 17.24
C SER A 413 -17.87 3.52 17.44
N PHE A 414 -16.68 2.91 17.51
CA PHE A 414 -15.42 3.64 17.44
C PHE A 414 -15.28 4.44 16.14
N ALA A 415 -15.99 4.03 15.09
CA ALA A 415 -16.01 4.74 13.80
C ALA A 415 -16.57 6.18 13.92
N ASP A 416 -17.40 6.46 14.94
CA ASP A 416 -17.97 7.80 15.15
C ASP A 416 -16.96 8.80 15.71
N ARG A 417 -15.82 8.33 16.24
CA ARG A 417 -14.77 9.22 16.73
C ARG A 417 -14.09 9.97 15.58
N GLU A 418 -13.73 11.22 15.82
CA GLU A 418 -13.04 12.07 14.84
C GLU A 418 -11.68 11.48 14.46
N TYR A 419 -10.93 10.94 15.42
CA TYR A 419 -9.55 10.53 15.28
C TYR A 419 -9.33 9.02 15.48
N MET A 420 -8.42 8.46 14.68
CA MET A 420 -7.98 7.06 14.74
C MET A 420 -6.63 6.97 15.46
N THR A 421 -6.65 6.79 16.76
CA THR A 421 -5.45 6.80 17.62
C THR A 421 -4.60 5.54 17.54
N HIS A 422 -5.15 4.43 17.02
CA HIS A 422 -4.53 3.11 17.03
C HIS A 422 -3.26 3.04 16.18
N TYR A 423 -3.17 3.87 15.12
CA TYR A 423 -1.94 4.00 14.33
C TYR A 423 -0.72 4.30 15.21
N TRP A 424 -0.85 5.23 16.16
CA TRP A 424 0.21 5.64 17.06
C TRP A 424 0.42 4.69 18.26
N ALA A 425 -0.50 3.77 18.48
CA ALA A 425 -0.48 2.82 19.60
C ALA A 425 0.35 1.56 19.30
N ARG A 426 0.88 1.41 18.10
CA ARG A 426 1.64 0.22 17.68
C ARG A 426 2.89 0.02 18.52
N ARG A 427 3.15 -1.24 18.88
CA ARG A 427 4.27 -1.63 19.74
C ARG A 427 5.65 -1.33 19.16
N GLU A 428 5.76 -1.30 17.84
CA GLU A 428 6.99 -0.98 17.13
C GLU A 428 7.35 0.51 17.25
N PHE A 429 6.40 1.40 17.51
CA PHE A 429 6.62 2.84 17.63
C PHE A 429 7.27 3.26 18.96
N ARG A 430 8.40 2.67 19.30
CA ARG A 430 9.13 2.95 20.55
C ARG A 430 9.92 4.24 20.48
N GLN A 431 10.50 4.50 19.31
CA GLN A 431 11.35 5.66 19.06
C GLN A 431 10.74 6.57 17.98
N PRO A 432 11.08 7.86 17.94
CA PRO A 432 10.61 8.78 16.90
C PRO A 432 11.03 8.36 15.48
N GLU A 433 12.20 7.73 15.35
CA GLU A 433 12.73 7.21 14.08
C GLU A 433 11.78 6.20 13.45
N GLU A 434 11.28 5.24 14.24
CA GLU A 434 10.34 4.21 13.77
C GLU A 434 9.03 4.81 13.28
N ARG A 435 8.56 5.87 13.97
CA ARG A 435 7.35 6.62 13.57
C ARG A 435 7.56 7.40 12.29
N ALA A 436 8.70 8.08 12.14
CA ALA A 436 9.03 8.85 10.95
C ALA A 436 9.14 7.95 9.71
N ILE A 437 9.78 6.78 9.84
CA ILE A 437 9.89 5.80 8.76
C ILE A 437 8.51 5.27 8.38
N ALA A 438 7.73 4.80 9.35
CA ALA A 438 6.40 4.27 9.09
C ALA A 438 5.47 5.32 8.45
N PHE A 439 5.59 6.58 8.87
CA PHE A 439 4.88 7.70 8.28
C PHE A 439 5.27 7.91 6.81
N ALA A 440 6.57 7.95 6.51
CA ALA A 440 7.06 8.16 5.15
C ALA A 440 6.62 7.03 4.21
N TYR A 441 6.66 5.78 4.67
CA TYR A 441 6.12 4.65 3.92
C TYR A 441 4.62 4.80 3.66
N ALA A 442 3.83 5.07 4.71
CA ALA A 442 2.38 5.09 4.59
C ALA A 442 1.86 6.26 3.74
N PHE A 443 2.35 7.48 3.98
CA PHE A 443 1.77 8.70 3.43
C PHE A 443 2.60 9.35 2.33
N MET A 444 3.90 9.09 2.27
CA MET A 444 4.78 9.67 1.26
C MET A 444 5.22 8.65 0.18
N GLY A 445 5.10 7.35 0.44
CA GLY A 445 5.57 6.32 -0.47
C GLY A 445 7.10 6.33 -0.67
N VAL A 446 7.86 6.71 0.35
CA VAL A 446 9.32 6.87 0.28
C VAL A 446 10.01 6.03 1.34
N ARG A 447 11.13 5.41 0.96
CA ARG A 447 11.99 4.58 1.83
C ARG A 447 13.10 5.42 2.44
N ILE A 448 12.80 6.16 3.52
CA ILE A 448 13.78 7.08 4.15
C ILE A 448 14.73 6.42 5.15
N GLN A 449 14.62 5.13 5.42
CA GLN A 449 15.42 4.46 6.46
C GLN A 449 16.94 4.54 6.23
N CYS A 450 17.41 4.64 4.99
CA CYS A 450 18.83 4.84 4.70
C CYS A 450 19.35 6.17 5.28
N ALA A 451 18.49 7.20 5.30
CA ALA A 451 18.84 8.52 5.81
C ALA A 451 19.04 8.58 7.35
N GLN A 452 18.72 7.52 8.09
CA GLN A 452 19.04 7.45 9.53
C GLN A 452 20.54 7.52 9.84
N CYS A 453 21.36 6.96 8.98
CA CYS A 453 22.80 6.79 9.24
C CYS A 453 23.68 7.59 8.28
N HIS A 454 23.22 7.83 7.07
CA HIS A 454 23.98 8.48 6.00
C HIS A 454 23.03 9.16 5.00
N LYS A 455 23.55 9.88 4.00
CA LYS A 455 22.75 10.39 2.89
C LYS A 455 22.09 9.24 2.14
N HIS A 456 20.81 9.42 1.75
CA HIS A 456 20.11 8.44 0.92
C HIS A 456 20.86 8.26 -0.43
N PRO A 457 21.17 7.03 -0.86
CA PRO A 457 22.04 6.80 -2.02
C PRO A 457 21.42 7.21 -3.36
N PHE A 458 20.10 7.29 -3.42
CA PHE A 458 19.30 7.52 -4.63
C PHE A 458 18.26 8.63 -4.46
N ASP A 459 18.40 9.46 -3.40
CA ASP A 459 17.52 10.58 -3.13
C ASP A 459 18.28 11.71 -2.45
N VAL A 460 17.61 12.86 -2.27
CA VAL A 460 18.19 14.06 -1.66
C VAL A 460 18.24 13.99 -0.14
N TRP A 461 17.53 13.07 0.52
CA TRP A 461 17.47 12.94 1.98
C TRP A 461 18.83 12.70 2.60
N SER A 462 19.31 13.67 3.39
CA SER A 462 20.50 13.55 4.23
C SER A 462 20.13 13.02 5.62
N LYS A 463 21.16 12.66 6.39
CA LYS A 463 20.99 12.33 7.81
C LYS A 463 20.40 13.50 8.60
N ASN A 464 20.78 14.74 8.28
CA ASN A 464 20.25 15.93 8.94
C ASN A 464 18.76 16.13 8.61
N ASP A 465 18.36 15.95 7.35
CA ASP A 465 16.96 16.03 6.97
C ASP A 465 16.12 14.99 7.72
N PHE A 466 16.64 13.76 7.86
CA PHE A 466 15.98 12.72 8.66
C PHE A 466 15.91 13.10 10.14
N ASP A 467 17.00 13.62 10.72
CA ASP A 467 17.06 14.02 12.13
C ASP A 467 16.12 15.21 12.42
N GLU A 468 15.96 16.14 11.51
CA GLU A 468 15.04 17.27 11.61
C GLU A 468 13.58 16.79 11.39
N PHE A 469 13.34 15.95 10.38
CA PHE A 469 12.00 15.41 10.08
C PHE A 469 11.45 14.55 11.23
N LYS A 470 12.25 13.64 11.81
CA LYS A 470 11.79 12.82 12.94
C LYS A 470 11.38 13.63 14.16
N THR A 471 11.81 14.90 14.27
CA THR A 471 11.48 15.77 15.39
C THR A 471 9.98 16.03 15.49
N PHE A 472 9.25 16.06 14.37
CA PHE A 472 7.78 16.16 14.35
C PHE A 472 7.08 15.00 15.09
N PHE A 473 7.75 13.85 15.23
CA PHE A 473 7.18 12.64 15.83
C PHE A 473 7.61 12.41 17.28
N THR A 474 8.39 13.32 17.87
CA THR A 474 8.91 13.20 19.25
C THR A 474 7.84 13.49 20.28
N GLY A 475 6.80 14.29 19.94
CA GLY A 475 5.73 14.73 20.83
C GLY A 475 4.65 13.69 21.09
N ALA A 476 4.37 12.82 20.11
CA ALA A 476 3.29 11.86 20.16
C ALA A 476 3.70 10.58 20.89
N ARG A 477 2.95 10.20 21.94
CA ARG A 477 3.21 8.99 22.71
C ARG A 477 1.92 8.34 23.20
N PHE A 478 1.73 7.09 22.90
CA PHE A 478 0.63 6.31 23.46
C PHE A 478 1.01 5.82 24.86
N ALA A 479 0.19 6.16 25.86
CA ALA A 479 0.47 5.95 27.27
C ALA A 479 -0.65 5.19 27.97
N ALA A 480 -0.29 4.25 28.85
CA ALA A 480 -1.26 3.47 29.63
C ALA A 480 -1.97 4.29 30.72
N GLN A 481 -1.49 5.48 31.02
CA GLN A 481 -2.06 6.41 32.03
C GLN A 481 -1.66 7.83 31.64
N PRO A 482 -2.42 8.85 32.09
CA PRO A 482 -2.11 10.25 31.86
C PRO A 482 -0.72 10.62 32.35
N ALA A 483 -0.12 11.61 31.72
CA ALA A 483 1.17 12.12 32.11
C ALA A 483 1.08 12.78 33.48
N ARG A 484 2.10 12.55 34.35
CA ARG A 484 2.09 13.11 35.73
C ARG A 484 2.15 14.65 35.80
N ASN A 485 2.53 15.31 34.73
CA ASN A 485 2.53 16.76 34.60
C ASN A 485 1.17 17.31 34.17
N ASP A 486 0.27 16.47 33.64
CA ASP A 486 -1.16 16.75 33.56
C ASP A 486 -1.82 16.33 34.85
N ARG A 487 -1.84 17.24 35.81
CA ARG A 487 -2.30 16.94 37.19
C ARG A 487 -3.77 16.57 37.24
N GLU A 488 -4.59 17.28 36.52
CA GLU A 488 -6.03 17.08 36.49
C GLU A 488 -6.37 15.67 35.92
N ALA A 489 -5.91 15.35 34.76
CA ALA A 489 -6.11 14.01 34.17
C ALA A 489 -5.52 12.89 35.06
N PHE A 490 -4.38 13.12 35.69
CA PHE A 490 -3.80 12.13 36.59
C PHE A 490 -4.60 11.94 37.88
N GLU A 491 -5.20 12.99 38.44
CA GLU A 491 -6.10 12.92 39.60
C GLU A 491 -7.40 12.20 39.20
N GLU A 492 -7.96 12.47 38.06
CA GLU A 492 -9.12 11.74 37.52
C GLU A 492 -8.82 10.25 37.31
N TYR A 493 -7.65 9.91 36.71
CA TYR A 493 -7.18 8.53 36.61
C TYR A 493 -7.12 7.84 37.98
N GLN A 494 -6.55 8.50 38.99
CA GLN A 494 -6.49 7.95 40.35
C GLN A 494 -7.88 7.78 40.95
N THR A 495 -8.77 8.73 40.71
CA THR A 495 -10.16 8.68 41.19
C THR A 495 -10.91 7.52 40.55
N LEU A 496 -10.80 7.35 39.23
CA LEU A 496 -11.37 6.20 38.50
C LEU A 496 -10.79 4.88 39.02
N LEU A 497 -9.48 4.79 39.18
CA LEU A 497 -8.82 3.60 39.71
C LEU A 497 -9.28 3.25 41.12
N ASN A 498 -9.52 4.27 41.99
CA ASN A 498 -9.98 4.10 43.34
C ASN A 498 -11.46 3.68 43.42
N SER A 499 -12.27 4.00 42.43
CA SER A 499 -13.66 3.60 42.33
C SER A 499 -13.88 2.14 41.95
N LEU A 500 -12.83 1.49 41.41
CA LEU A 500 -12.90 0.09 40.99
C LEU A 500 -12.53 -0.87 42.12
N ASP A 501 -13.29 -1.98 42.19
CA ASP A 501 -13.04 -3.08 43.15
C ASP A 501 -11.97 -4.03 42.55
N ILE A 502 -10.71 -3.57 42.57
CA ILE A 502 -9.55 -4.32 42.04
C ILE A 502 -8.34 -4.21 42.97
N ASP A 503 -7.46 -5.18 42.88
CA ASP A 503 -6.14 -5.11 43.52
C ASP A 503 -5.27 -4.07 42.83
N LYS A 504 -4.98 -2.96 43.50
CA LYS A 504 -4.19 -1.84 42.99
C LYS A 504 -2.70 -2.13 42.83
N SER A 505 -2.22 -3.24 43.39
CA SER A 505 -0.82 -3.69 43.19
C SER A 505 -0.59 -4.29 41.83
N LEU A 506 -1.65 -4.68 41.11
CA LEU A 506 -1.59 -5.27 39.79
C LEU A 506 -1.08 -4.25 38.73
N LYS A 507 -0.28 -4.74 37.81
CA LYS A 507 0.30 -3.93 36.70
C LYS A 507 0.21 -4.65 35.36
N GLY A 508 0.29 -3.89 34.28
CA GLY A 508 0.36 -4.43 32.94
C GLY A 508 -0.82 -5.34 32.58
N ASN A 509 -0.55 -6.54 32.07
CA ASN A 509 -1.59 -7.47 31.61
C ASN A 509 -2.57 -7.92 32.69
N GLN A 510 -2.13 -8.01 33.95
CA GLN A 510 -3.03 -8.40 35.08
C GLN A 510 -4.03 -7.29 35.37
N GLN A 511 -3.56 -6.06 35.47
CA GLN A 511 -4.42 -4.89 35.67
C GLN A 511 -5.45 -4.72 34.54
N ARG A 512 -5.03 -4.89 33.31
CA ARG A 512 -5.94 -4.82 32.14
C ARG A 512 -7.02 -5.89 32.15
N ARG A 513 -6.69 -7.11 32.59
CA ARG A 513 -7.69 -8.17 32.74
C ARG A 513 -8.75 -7.79 33.80
N GLU A 514 -8.32 -7.12 34.86
CA GLU A 514 -9.29 -6.63 35.86
C GLU A 514 -10.12 -5.48 35.33
N PHE A 515 -9.55 -4.53 34.57
CA PHE A 515 -10.32 -3.50 33.86
C PHE A 515 -11.36 -4.11 32.92
N ALA A 516 -10.99 -5.11 32.13
CA ALA A 516 -11.93 -5.81 31.27
C ALA A 516 -13.10 -6.44 32.05
N LYS A 517 -12.83 -7.03 33.21
CA LYS A 517 -13.89 -7.58 34.08
C LYS A 517 -14.80 -6.49 34.68
N GLN A 518 -14.22 -5.34 35.04
CA GLN A 518 -15.01 -4.22 35.60
C GLN A 518 -15.87 -3.58 34.49
N LEU A 519 -15.32 -3.45 33.30
CA LEU A 519 -16.05 -2.98 32.11
C LEU A 519 -17.26 -3.87 31.80
N GLN A 520 -17.09 -5.20 31.80
CA GLN A 520 -18.19 -6.17 31.65
C GLN A 520 -19.25 -6.09 32.75
N LYS A 521 -18.92 -5.53 33.93
CA LYS A 521 -19.84 -5.24 35.01
C LYS A 521 -20.51 -3.86 34.87
N GLY A 522 -20.33 -3.16 33.77
CA GLY A 522 -20.89 -1.84 33.51
C GLY A 522 -20.17 -0.68 34.22
N LYS A 523 -18.91 -0.87 34.64
CA LYS A 523 -18.13 0.21 35.27
C LYS A 523 -17.30 0.96 34.20
N THR A 524 -17.16 2.27 34.43
CA THR A 524 -16.16 3.07 33.71
C THR A 524 -14.78 2.68 34.19
N VAL A 525 -13.85 2.42 33.25
CA VAL A 525 -12.48 2.02 33.56
C VAL A 525 -11.45 2.95 32.90
N PRO A 526 -10.22 3.07 33.43
CA PRO A 526 -9.17 3.81 32.77
C PRO A 526 -8.79 3.24 31.41
N PHE A 527 -8.73 4.10 30.39
CA PHE A 527 -8.24 3.76 29.06
C PHE A 527 -6.86 4.37 28.80
N PRO A 528 -6.00 3.70 28.01
CA PRO A 528 -4.79 4.30 27.47
C PRO A 528 -5.12 5.48 26.56
N GLU A 529 -4.22 6.46 26.49
CA GLU A 529 -4.42 7.63 25.63
C GLU A 529 -3.18 7.95 24.78
N LEU A 530 -3.41 8.54 23.61
CA LEU A 530 -2.39 9.20 22.81
C LEU A 530 -2.19 10.62 23.35
N VAL A 531 -1.03 10.82 23.97
CA VAL A 531 -0.63 12.12 24.52
C VAL A 531 0.24 12.82 23.48
N VAL A 532 -0.14 14.02 23.10
CA VAL A 532 0.68 14.94 22.30
C VAL A 532 1.23 16.00 23.22
N THR A 533 2.54 16.17 23.26
CA THR A 533 3.17 17.12 24.16
C THR A 533 3.82 18.25 23.36
N PRO A 534 3.40 19.51 23.50
CA PRO A 534 4.01 20.64 22.82
C PRO A 534 5.46 20.88 23.25
N VAL A 535 6.25 21.53 22.41
CA VAL A 535 7.63 21.95 22.71
C VAL A 535 7.56 23.27 23.49
N ARG A 536 7.85 23.22 24.79
CA ARG A 536 7.82 24.43 25.62
C ARG A 536 9.19 25.14 25.65
N ALA A 537 9.18 26.46 25.62
CA ALA A 537 10.35 27.35 25.59
C ALA A 537 11.42 27.08 26.68
N ASN A 538 11.04 26.47 27.80
CA ASN A 538 11.93 26.21 28.94
C ASN A 538 12.57 24.80 28.97
N ALA A 539 12.25 23.91 28.05
CA ALA A 539 12.81 22.54 28.02
C ALA A 539 14.32 22.55 27.75
N ALA A 540 14.80 23.44 26.89
CA ALA A 540 16.20 23.56 26.52
C ALA A 540 17.09 24.07 27.69
N ARG A 541 16.55 24.87 28.60
CA ARG A 541 17.29 25.41 29.77
C ARG A 541 17.50 24.34 30.86
N ASN A 542 16.59 23.40 30.99
CA ASN A 542 16.64 22.31 31.97
C ASN A 542 17.51 21.13 31.49
N ALA A 543 17.72 20.96 30.19
CA ALA A 543 18.54 19.89 29.61
C ALA A 543 20.03 20.07 29.91
N LYS A 544 20.54 21.31 30.03
CA LYS A 544 21.93 21.61 30.40
C LYS A 544 22.29 21.24 31.86
N ASN A 545 21.28 21.02 32.72
CA ASN A 545 21.49 20.81 34.17
C ASN A 545 21.31 19.37 34.66
N LYS A 546 20.92 18.43 33.81
CA LYS A 546 20.76 17.02 34.18
C LYS A 546 21.76 16.12 33.42
N LYS A 547 22.90 15.83 34.07
CA LYS A 547 23.67 14.61 33.77
C LYS A 547 22.85 13.38 34.20
N GLY A 548 21.89 12.98 33.41
CA GLY A 548 21.02 11.83 33.70
C GLY A 548 20.38 11.30 32.44
N ARG A 549 20.51 9.99 32.22
CA ARG A 549 19.98 9.20 31.13
C ARG A 549 18.53 9.57 30.75
N GLY A 550 18.33 9.86 29.47
CA GLY A 550 17.12 9.52 28.76
C GLY A 550 15.98 10.53 28.77
N LEU A 551 16.20 11.68 28.19
CA LEU A 551 15.27 12.43 27.35
C LEU A 551 16.19 13.29 26.48
N ALA A 552 16.39 12.91 25.24
CA ALA A 552 17.07 13.74 24.27
C ALA A 552 16.42 15.12 24.31
N SER A 553 17.21 16.17 24.46
CA SER A 553 16.76 17.54 24.36
C SER A 553 16.04 17.66 23.01
N ARG A 554 14.73 17.87 23.02
CA ARG A 554 13.98 18.11 21.77
C ARG A 554 14.56 19.37 21.14
N SER A 555 15.00 19.27 19.89
CA SER A 555 15.24 20.47 19.10
C SER A 555 13.90 21.24 19.02
N PRO A 556 13.87 22.54 19.22
CA PRO A 556 12.69 23.35 18.91
C PRO A 556 12.47 23.52 17.42
N GLU A 557 13.45 23.18 16.60
CA GLU A 557 13.42 23.35 15.16
C GLU A 557 13.28 21.98 14.49
N ALA A 558 12.41 21.92 13.50
CA ALA A 558 12.18 20.76 12.62
C ALA A 558 12.09 21.26 11.19
N ARG A 559 12.25 20.34 10.22
CA ARG A 559 12.18 20.67 8.80
C ARG A 559 11.51 19.53 8.06
N VAL A 560 10.60 19.84 7.17
CA VAL A 560 10.16 18.95 6.11
C VAL A 560 11.12 19.05 4.92
N LEU A 561 11.16 18.05 4.08
CA LEU A 561 12.12 17.99 2.99
C LEU A 561 11.90 19.15 1.99
N GLY A 562 12.96 19.89 1.73
CA GLY A 562 12.95 20.98 0.76
C GLY A 562 12.52 22.35 1.33
N GLU A 563 12.01 22.39 2.58
CA GLU A 563 11.47 23.60 3.19
C GLU A 563 12.44 24.25 4.19
N GLU A 564 12.08 25.44 4.66
CA GLU A 564 12.82 26.11 5.74
C GLU A 564 12.54 25.45 7.10
N ALA A 565 13.43 25.70 8.06
CA ALA A 565 13.28 25.19 9.43
C ALA A 565 12.08 25.89 10.12
N ILE A 566 11.25 25.09 10.78
CA ILE A 566 10.04 25.49 11.50
C ILE A 566 10.32 25.47 13.00
N ASP A 567 9.92 26.52 13.72
CA ASP A 567 9.97 26.56 15.18
C ASP A 567 8.73 25.85 15.77
N LEU A 568 8.93 24.66 16.29
CA LEU A 568 7.85 23.85 16.86
C LEU A 568 7.22 24.41 18.14
N ARG A 569 7.74 25.52 18.69
CA ARG A 569 7.16 26.20 19.87
C ARG A 569 5.90 26.98 19.48
N ASP A 570 5.73 27.27 18.21
CA ASP A 570 4.56 28.01 17.69
C ASP A 570 3.33 27.09 17.49
N TYR A 571 3.51 25.76 17.65
CA TYR A 571 2.47 24.77 17.45
C TYR A 571 2.12 24.01 18.73
N GLU A 572 0.84 23.80 18.98
CA GLU A 572 0.36 22.93 20.05
C GLU A 572 0.54 21.44 19.71
N ASP A 573 0.29 21.10 18.47
CA ASP A 573 0.61 19.78 17.92
C ASP A 573 1.73 19.88 16.90
N VAL A 574 2.87 19.33 17.24
CA VAL A 574 4.08 19.37 16.39
C VAL A 574 3.93 18.62 15.06
N ARG A 575 2.82 17.92 14.83
CA ARG A 575 2.54 17.20 13.57
C ARG A 575 1.73 18.07 12.58
N GLU A 576 1.14 19.18 13.03
CA GLU A 576 0.35 20.07 12.17
C GLU A 576 1.14 20.57 10.95
N PRO A 577 2.39 21.07 11.10
CA PRO A 577 3.15 21.52 9.93
C PRO A 577 3.39 20.45 8.88
N VAL A 578 3.55 19.18 9.32
CA VAL A 578 3.72 18.05 8.38
C VAL A 578 2.44 17.81 7.59
N MET A 579 1.27 17.90 8.24
CA MET A 579 -0.01 17.71 7.55
C MET A 579 -0.31 18.87 6.59
N GLU A 580 0.05 20.11 6.98
CA GLU A 580 -0.05 21.28 6.10
C GLU A 580 0.81 21.10 4.85
N TRP A 581 2.08 20.74 5.03
CA TRP A 581 2.99 20.45 3.93
C TRP A 581 2.49 19.33 2.99
N LEU A 582 1.93 18.23 3.54
CA LEU A 582 1.36 17.17 2.70
C LEU A 582 0.21 17.66 1.80
N ARG A 583 -0.53 18.70 2.22
CA ARG A 583 -1.65 19.29 1.48
C ARG A 583 -1.24 20.35 0.46
N GLU A 584 0.02 20.74 0.44
CA GLU A 584 0.50 21.67 -0.57
C GLU A 584 0.30 21.11 -1.97
N LYS A 585 -0.13 21.96 -2.92
CA LYS A 585 -0.50 21.53 -4.27
C LYS A 585 0.65 20.91 -5.05
N ASP A 586 1.85 21.35 -4.77
CA ASP A 586 3.11 20.90 -5.36
C ASP A 586 3.88 19.91 -4.49
N ASN A 587 3.28 19.42 -3.40
CA ASN A 587 3.87 18.38 -2.59
C ASN A 587 4.21 17.14 -3.46
N PRO A 588 5.50 16.73 -3.49
CA PRO A 588 5.94 15.71 -4.45
C PRO A 588 5.56 14.29 -4.06
N TYR A 589 4.96 14.06 -2.89
CA TYR A 589 4.78 12.72 -2.33
C TYR A 589 3.32 12.33 -2.11
N PHE A 590 2.54 13.09 -1.34
CA PHE A 590 1.29 12.66 -0.75
C PHE A 590 0.25 12.18 -1.76
N ALA A 591 -0.14 13.04 -2.69
CA ALA A 591 -1.10 12.69 -3.73
C ALA A 591 -0.54 11.61 -4.69
N ARG A 592 0.75 11.72 -5.06
CA ARG A 592 1.42 10.74 -5.94
C ARG A 592 1.48 9.35 -5.31
N ALA A 593 1.73 9.26 -4.01
CA ALA A 593 1.83 7.98 -3.31
C ALA A 593 0.52 7.18 -3.37
N ILE A 594 -0.60 7.79 -3.01
CA ILE A 594 -1.90 7.10 -3.04
C ILE A 594 -2.38 6.83 -4.46
N VAL A 595 -2.21 7.79 -5.37
CA VAL A 595 -2.55 7.63 -6.81
C VAL A 595 -1.77 6.45 -7.41
N ASN A 596 -0.47 6.37 -7.17
CA ASN A 596 0.37 5.29 -7.67
C ASN A 596 -0.03 3.91 -7.12
N ARG A 597 -0.40 3.83 -5.84
CA ARG A 597 -0.89 2.60 -5.21
C ARG A 597 -2.25 2.17 -5.77
N VAL A 598 -3.18 3.11 -5.93
CA VAL A 598 -4.48 2.82 -6.55
C VAL A 598 -4.27 2.35 -8.00
N TRP A 599 -3.41 3.04 -8.77
CA TRP A 599 -3.04 2.62 -10.14
C TRP A 599 -2.51 1.18 -10.16
N ALA A 600 -1.62 0.82 -9.25
CA ALA A 600 -1.05 -0.53 -9.18
C ALA A 600 -2.10 -1.62 -8.92
N THR A 601 -3.21 -1.30 -8.25
CA THR A 601 -4.32 -2.26 -8.07
C THR A 601 -5.00 -2.63 -9.38
N TYR A 602 -4.95 -1.77 -10.41
CA TYR A 602 -5.53 -1.99 -11.74
C TYR A 602 -4.55 -2.63 -12.73
N PHE A 603 -3.25 -2.26 -12.66
CA PHE A 603 -2.25 -2.61 -13.69
C PHE A 603 -1.17 -3.59 -13.22
N SER A 604 -1.21 -4.08 -11.99
CA SER A 604 -0.19 -4.95 -11.35
C SER A 604 1.16 -4.28 -11.09
N ALA A 605 1.40 -3.13 -11.66
CA ALA A 605 2.59 -2.32 -11.46
C ALA A 605 2.18 -0.86 -11.28
N GLY A 606 2.85 -0.17 -10.38
CA GLY A 606 2.73 1.27 -10.25
C GLY A 606 3.33 1.99 -11.45
N ILE A 607 2.99 3.26 -11.64
CA ILE A 607 3.71 4.17 -12.54
C ILE A 607 5.15 4.35 -12.02
N VAL A 608 5.30 4.37 -10.70
CA VAL A 608 6.56 4.09 -9.99
C VAL A 608 6.46 2.71 -9.36
N ASN A 609 7.42 1.84 -9.60
CA ASN A 609 7.43 0.47 -9.10
C ASN A 609 8.81 0.11 -8.51
N PRO A 610 8.91 -0.33 -7.24
CA PRO A 610 7.83 -0.60 -6.28
C PRO A 610 7.05 0.65 -5.85
N THR A 611 5.78 0.46 -5.40
CA THR A 611 4.85 1.55 -5.07
C THR A 611 5.26 2.40 -3.87
N ASP A 612 6.17 1.91 -3.06
CA ASP A 612 6.70 2.54 -1.84
C ASP A 612 8.09 3.16 -2.02
N ASP A 613 8.54 3.34 -3.27
CA ASP A 613 9.87 3.87 -3.60
C ASP A 613 9.80 5.04 -4.60
N LEU A 614 9.14 6.12 -4.18
CA LEU A 614 9.07 7.39 -4.91
C LEU A 614 10.39 8.19 -4.80
N SER A 615 11.54 7.51 -4.87
CA SER A 615 12.84 8.16 -4.84
C SER A 615 13.24 8.71 -6.21
N LEU A 616 14.11 9.72 -6.23
CA LEU A 616 14.64 10.31 -7.46
C LEU A 616 15.43 9.31 -8.33
N GLY A 617 16.00 8.28 -7.71
CA GLY A 617 16.69 7.18 -8.40
C GLY A 617 15.75 6.13 -8.98
N ASN A 618 14.44 6.16 -8.65
CA ASN A 618 13.40 5.29 -9.18
C ASN A 618 12.27 6.13 -9.80
N PRO A 619 12.54 6.82 -10.92
CA PRO A 619 11.57 7.74 -11.52
C PRO A 619 10.36 7.02 -12.10
N PRO A 620 9.24 7.74 -12.27
CA PRO A 620 8.04 7.20 -12.90
C PRO A 620 8.30 6.69 -14.32
N SER A 621 7.74 5.54 -14.66
CA SER A 621 7.75 5.05 -16.05
C SER A 621 7.05 6.01 -17.01
N ASN A 622 6.08 6.80 -16.51
CA ASN A 622 5.40 7.87 -17.24
C ASN A 622 5.12 9.04 -16.28
N ALA A 623 6.09 9.95 -16.14
CA ALA A 623 5.99 11.07 -15.22
C ALA A 623 4.78 12.00 -15.53
N PRO A 624 4.51 12.40 -16.78
CA PRO A 624 3.34 13.22 -17.08
C PRO A 624 2.01 12.59 -16.69
N LEU A 625 1.91 11.25 -16.73
CA LEU A 625 0.70 10.52 -16.29
C LEU A 625 0.51 10.59 -14.77
N LEU A 626 1.59 10.34 -14.02
CA LEU A 626 1.53 10.41 -12.55
C LEU A 626 1.22 11.83 -12.09
N ASP A 627 1.86 12.83 -12.70
CA ASP A 627 1.65 14.25 -12.39
C ASP A 627 0.21 14.68 -12.67
N TYR A 628 -0.33 14.31 -13.84
CA TYR A 628 -1.73 14.58 -14.18
C TYR A 628 -2.69 13.98 -13.14
N LEU A 629 -2.55 12.69 -12.88
CA LEU A 629 -3.46 12.01 -11.94
C LEU A 629 -3.36 12.59 -10.52
N ALA A 630 -2.16 12.93 -10.06
CA ALA A 630 -1.95 13.52 -8.73
C ALA A 630 -2.53 14.95 -8.65
N GLN A 631 -2.30 15.80 -9.65
CA GLN A 631 -2.82 17.15 -9.69
C GLN A 631 -4.35 17.19 -9.77
N GLU A 632 -4.94 16.36 -10.63
CA GLU A 632 -6.39 16.28 -10.76
C GLU A 632 -7.03 15.64 -9.51
N PHE A 633 -6.38 14.69 -8.85
CA PHE A 633 -6.85 14.14 -7.59
C PHE A 633 -6.95 15.23 -6.50
N VAL A 634 -5.95 16.10 -6.41
CA VAL A 634 -5.99 17.27 -5.52
C VAL A 634 -7.09 18.25 -5.94
N ALA A 635 -7.23 18.53 -7.25
CA ALA A 635 -8.24 19.43 -7.78
C ALA A 635 -9.69 18.94 -7.57
N HIS A 636 -9.88 17.63 -7.41
CA HIS A 636 -11.15 16.99 -7.07
C HIS A 636 -11.27 16.68 -5.57
N ASP A 637 -10.65 17.49 -4.72
CA ASP A 637 -10.74 17.41 -3.26
C ASP A 637 -10.37 16.03 -2.70
N TYR A 638 -9.38 15.37 -3.28
CA TYR A 638 -8.91 14.03 -2.87
C TYR A 638 -10.00 12.95 -2.91
N ASP A 639 -10.94 13.02 -3.86
CA ASP A 639 -12.03 12.08 -4.05
C ASP A 639 -11.52 10.73 -4.59
N LEU A 640 -11.56 9.70 -3.75
CA LEU A 640 -11.11 8.35 -4.13
C LEU A 640 -11.99 7.73 -5.23
N LYS A 641 -13.31 7.95 -5.21
CA LYS A 641 -14.20 7.42 -6.25
C LYS A 641 -13.94 8.09 -7.60
N TRP A 642 -13.61 9.40 -7.60
CA TRP A 642 -13.18 10.08 -8.82
C TRP A 642 -11.93 9.41 -9.42
N LEU A 643 -10.91 9.13 -8.60
CA LEU A 643 -9.68 8.49 -9.06
C LEU A 643 -9.94 7.11 -9.70
N HIS A 644 -10.77 6.31 -9.07
CA HIS A 644 -11.18 5.01 -9.62
C HIS A 644 -11.93 5.16 -10.96
N ARG A 645 -12.84 6.15 -11.08
CA ARG A 645 -13.54 6.45 -12.34
C ARG A 645 -12.60 6.87 -13.44
N GLU A 646 -11.66 7.75 -13.16
CA GLU A 646 -10.69 8.27 -14.13
C GLU A 646 -9.82 7.14 -14.69
N ILE A 647 -9.37 6.22 -13.84
CA ILE A 647 -8.57 5.06 -14.25
C ILE A 647 -9.43 4.06 -15.05
N ALA A 648 -10.57 3.63 -14.50
CA ALA A 648 -11.34 2.52 -15.04
C ALA A 648 -12.09 2.87 -16.35
N ASN A 649 -12.46 4.15 -16.55
CA ASN A 649 -13.05 4.63 -17.80
C ASN A 649 -12.04 4.82 -18.92
N SER A 650 -10.72 4.82 -18.62
CA SER A 650 -9.71 4.95 -19.68
C SER A 650 -9.72 3.74 -20.63
N ARG A 651 -9.47 4.00 -21.91
CA ARG A 651 -9.23 2.95 -22.90
C ARG A 651 -8.04 2.07 -22.46
N THR A 652 -7.03 2.65 -21.86
CA THR A 652 -5.82 1.99 -21.36
C THR A 652 -6.18 0.86 -20.39
N TYR A 653 -7.10 1.07 -19.46
CA TYR A 653 -7.58 0.01 -18.55
C TYR A 653 -8.40 -1.06 -19.29
N GLN A 654 -9.13 -0.66 -20.31
CA GLN A 654 -10.04 -1.53 -21.05
C GLN A 654 -9.37 -2.29 -22.20
N LEU A 655 -8.04 -2.21 -22.34
CA LEU A 655 -7.29 -2.99 -23.34
C LEU A 655 -7.34 -4.48 -23.05
N SER A 656 -7.31 -5.28 -24.11
CA SER A 656 -7.18 -6.73 -24.05
C SER A 656 -5.82 -7.16 -23.49
N TRP A 657 -5.76 -8.34 -22.87
CA TRP A 657 -4.52 -8.99 -22.47
C TRP A 657 -3.79 -9.69 -23.63
N VAL A 658 -4.47 -9.89 -24.77
CA VAL A 658 -3.89 -10.52 -25.96
C VAL A 658 -2.84 -9.60 -26.56
N PRO A 659 -1.56 -10.03 -26.63
CA PRO A 659 -0.51 -9.20 -27.16
C PRO A 659 -0.55 -9.13 -28.70
N ASN A 660 0.00 -8.05 -29.26
CA ASN A 660 0.40 -7.95 -30.64
C ASN A 660 1.95 -8.05 -30.79
N ASP A 661 2.45 -7.93 -31.99
CA ASP A 661 3.88 -8.08 -32.26
C ASP A 661 4.75 -7.01 -31.58
N THR A 662 4.18 -5.83 -31.27
CA THR A 662 4.94 -4.71 -30.67
C THR A 662 4.89 -4.67 -29.16
N ASN A 663 3.88 -5.30 -28.51
CA ASN A 663 3.66 -5.18 -27.06
C ASN A 663 3.78 -6.50 -26.28
N ARG A 664 4.22 -7.58 -26.93
CA ARG A 664 4.30 -8.92 -26.29
C ARG A 664 5.11 -8.93 -25.01
N PHE A 665 6.21 -8.20 -24.97
CA PHE A 665 7.13 -8.13 -23.85
C PHE A 665 6.93 -6.87 -22.99
N ASP A 666 5.99 -6.00 -23.36
CA ASP A 666 5.69 -4.81 -22.57
C ASP A 666 4.94 -5.17 -21.27
N THR A 667 5.58 -4.87 -20.14
CA THR A 667 5.01 -5.03 -18.79
C THR A 667 5.00 -3.72 -18.00
N ARG A 668 5.47 -2.62 -18.63
CA ARG A 668 5.75 -1.35 -17.92
C ARG A 668 5.01 -0.15 -18.49
N ASN A 669 4.59 -0.18 -19.76
CA ASN A 669 4.05 0.96 -20.48
C ASN A 669 2.53 0.92 -20.67
N PHE A 670 1.85 -0.02 -20.02
CA PHE A 670 0.38 -0.13 -20.00
C PHE A 670 -0.27 -0.30 -21.38
N SER A 671 0.46 -0.86 -22.35
CA SER A 671 -0.01 -1.07 -23.73
C SER A 671 -0.99 -2.23 -23.88
N ARG A 672 -1.18 -3.02 -22.85
CA ARG A 672 -2.15 -4.12 -22.75
C ARG A 672 -2.45 -4.42 -21.29
N ALA A 673 -3.53 -5.15 -21.03
CA ALA A 673 -3.72 -5.74 -19.72
C ALA A 673 -2.69 -6.86 -19.50
N VAL A 674 -1.99 -6.82 -18.38
CA VAL A 674 -1.07 -7.88 -17.98
C VAL A 674 -1.82 -8.81 -17.02
N PRO A 675 -1.99 -10.11 -17.36
CA PRO A 675 -2.65 -11.06 -16.49
C PRO A 675 -1.95 -11.15 -15.13
N ARG A 676 -2.71 -11.02 -14.06
CA ARG A 676 -2.19 -11.02 -12.70
C ARG A 676 -2.98 -11.94 -11.79
N ARG A 677 -2.31 -12.49 -10.79
CA ARG A 677 -2.97 -13.29 -9.78
C ARG A 677 -3.88 -12.42 -8.90
N LEU A 678 -4.97 -13.00 -8.44
CA LEU A 678 -5.88 -12.33 -7.52
C LEU A 678 -5.27 -12.24 -6.11
N PRO A 679 -5.54 -11.16 -5.37
CA PRO A 679 -5.23 -11.07 -3.94
C PRO A 679 -5.87 -12.23 -3.15
N ALA A 680 -5.26 -12.61 -2.04
CA ALA A 680 -5.65 -13.78 -1.24
C ALA A 680 -7.13 -13.77 -0.84
N GLU A 681 -7.61 -12.62 -0.36
CA GLU A 681 -8.99 -12.45 0.08
C GLU A 681 -9.95 -12.59 -1.10
N VAL A 682 -9.63 -11.96 -2.23
CA VAL A 682 -10.45 -12.04 -3.45
C VAL A 682 -10.46 -13.47 -3.99
N ALA A 683 -9.31 -14.16 -4.02
CA ALA A 683 -9.23 -15.55 -4.47
C ALA A 683 -10.10 -16.49 -3.60
N TYR A 684 -10.06 -16.30 -2.28
CA TYR A 684 -10.92 -17.05 -1.36
C TYR A 684 -12.41 -16.73 -1.58
N ASP A 685 -12.76 -15.44 -1.65
CA ASP A 685 -14.13 -14.99 -1.78
C ASP A 685 -14.79 -15.47 -3.08
N ILE A 686 -14.07 -15.44 -4.21
CA ILE A 686 -14.61 -15.92 -5.49
C ILE A 686 -14.81 -17.44 -5.53
N ILE A 687 -14.00 -18.22 -4.79
CA ILE A 687 -14.22 -19.66 -4.64
C ILE A 687 -15.56 -19.90 -3.91
N GLN A 688 -15.78 -19.17 -2.80
CA GLN A 688 -17.05 -19.28 -2.06
C GLN A 688 -18.23 -18.85 -2.93
N GLN A 689 -18.10 -17.75 -3.67
CA GLN A 689 -19.14 -17.24 -4.57
C GLN A 689 -19.45 -18.21 -5.71
N ALA A 690 -18.45 -18.73 -6.41
CA ALA A 690 -18.63 -19.60 -7.56
C ALA A 690 -19.28 -20.95 -7.21
N THR A 691 -19.03 -21.44 -5.99
CA THR A 691 -19.57 -22.74 -5.52
C THR A 691 -20.94 -22.64 -4.84
N ALA A 692 -21.35 -21.44 -4.37
CA ALA A 692 -22.59 -21.23 -3.63
C ALA A 692 -23.85 -21.48 -4.49
N SER A 693 -24.94 -21.99 -3.89
CA SER A 693 -26.27 -21.96 -4.50
C SER A 693 -26.74 -20.52 -4.71
N ASP A 694 -27.77 -20.28 -5.55
CA ASP A 694 -28.22 -18.92 -5.83
C ASP A 694 -28.67 -18.17 -4.57
N ASP A 695 -29.41 -18.82 -3.68
CA ASP A 695 -29.82 -18.25 -2.40
C ASP A 695 -28.62 -17.94 -1.49
N SER A 696 -27.65 -18.87 -1.43
CA SER A 696 -26.43 -18.72 -0.62
C SER A 696 -25.52 -17.65 -1.19
N MET A 697 -25.41 -17.53 -2.52
CA MET A 697 -24.63 -16.51 -3.21
C MET A 697 -25.19 -15.11 -2.92
N GLY A 698 -26.52 -14.93 -3.06
CA GLY A 698 -27.18 -13.67 -2.73
C GLY A 698 -26.93 -13.23 -1.28
N THR A 699 -27.03 -14.16 -0.33
CA THR A 699 -26.72 -13.90 1.07
C THR A 699 -25.22 -13.57 1.28
N TYR A 700 -24.32 -14.28 0.60
CA TYR A 700 -22.88 -14.05 0.71
C TYR A 700 -22.46 -12.69 0.14
N LEU A 701 -23.05 -12.28 -0.96
CA LEU A 701 -22.76 -10.98 -1.59
C LEU A 701 -23.34 -9.78 -0.82
N SER A 702 -24.52 -9.97 -0.16
CA SER A 702 -25.18 -8.92 0.61
C SER A 702 -24.61 -8.74 2.03
N ASP A 703 -23.99 -9.77 2.61
CA ASP A 703 -23.43 -9.78 3.96
C ASP A 703 -21.91 -9.68 3.87
N ILE A 704 -21.41 -8.45 3.87
CA ILE A 704 -19.97 -8.16 3.70
C ILE A 704 -19.12 -8.79 4.81
N ASP A 705 -19.65 -8.95 6.02
CA ASP A 705 -18.93 -9.51 7.17
C ASP A 705 -18.57 -11.00 7.00
N LYS A 706 -19.24 -11.69 6.08
CA LYS A 706 -18.90 -13.09 5.75
C LYS A 706 -17.73 -13.22 4.79
N ARG A 707 -17.28 -12.12 4.21
CA ARG A 707 -16.27 -12.12 3.17
C ARG A 707 -14.87 -11.93 3.74
N ALA A 708 -13.91 -12.63 3.14
CA ALA A 708 -12.51 -12.53 3.56
C ALA A 708 -11.92 -11.14 3.35
N ILE A 709 -12.42 -10.39 2.36
CA ILE A 709 -12.00 -9.01 2.10
C ILE A 709 -12.32 -8.06 3.26
N ALA A 710 -13.31 -8.38 4.07
CA ALA A 710 -13.71 -7.57 5.23
C ALA A 710 -13.06 -8.02 6.55
N ILE A 711 -12.15 -9.00 6.54
CA ILE A 711 -11.45 -9.41 7.76
C ILE A 711 -10.51 -8.27 8.21
N PRO A 712 -10.73 -7.68 9.39
CA PRO A 712 -10.12 -6.40 9.75
C PRO A 712 -8.62 -6.45 10.00
N GLY A 713 -8.15 -7.39 10.81
CA GLY A 713 -6.75 -7.49 11.25
C GLY A 713 -5.97 -8.58 10.52
N THR A 714 -4.83 -8.95 11.09
CA THR A 714 -3.96 -10.02 10.58
C THR A 714 -4.24 -11.37 11.24
N ARG A 715 -5.02 -11.38 12.33
CA ARG A 715 -5.37 -12.59 13.03
C ARG A 715 -6.39 -13.40 12.24
N LEU A 716 -5.94 -14.51 11.71
CA LEU A 716 -6.79 -15.43 10.98
C LEU A 716 -7.41 -16.47 11.93
N VAL A 717 -8.74 -16.61 11.85
CA VAL A 717 -9.51 -17.56 12.66
C VAL A 717 -10.48 -18.31 11.74
N GLY A 718 -10.66 -19.62 11.99
CA GLY A 718 -11.60 -20.46 11.24
C GLY A 718 -11.06 -20.99 9.91
N ASN A 719 -11.99 -21.37 9.03
CA ASN A 719 -11.68 -22.09 7.78
C ASN A 719 -10.90 -21.26 6.74
N ALA A 720 -11.01 -19.94 6.78
CA ALA A 720 -10.28 -19.05 5.87
C ALA A 720 -8.80 -18.92 6.21
N SER A 721 -8.38 -19.31 7.42
CA SER A 721 -7.01 -19.07 7.91
C SER A 721 -5.93 -19.66 7.00
N TYR A 722 -6.03 -20.94 6.69
CA TYR A 722 -5.04 -21.63 5.88
C TYR A 722 -5.03 -21.19 4.40
N PRO A 723 -6.17 -21.06 3.71
CA PRO A 723 -6.21 -20.54 2.35
C PRO A 723 -5.61 -19.14 2.22
N LEU A 724 -5.99 -18.20 3.09
CA LEU A 724 -5.50 -16.83 3.05
C LEU A 724 -3.98 -16.75 3.23
N GLN A 725 -3.41 -17.57 4.10
CA GLN A 725 -1.96 -17.63 4.28
C GLN A 725 -1.26 -18.18 3.02
N ILE A 726 -1.78 -19.26 2.43
CA ILE A 726 -1.22 -19.84 1.19
C ILE A 726 -1.29 -18.85 0.02
N PHE A 727 -2.38 -18.10 -0.10
CA PHE A 727 -2.56 -17.12 -1.16
C PHE A 727 -1.82 -15.80 -0.90
N GLY A 728 -1.06 -15.68 0.20
CA GLY A 728 -0.15 -14.57 0.45
C GLY A 728 -0.85 -13.30 0.94
N ARG A 729 -1.84 -13.44 1.85
CA ARG A 729 -2.43 -12.29 2.54
C ARG A 729 -1.34 -11.52 3.28
N SER A 730 -1.43 -10.17 3.26
CA SER A 730 -0.52 -9.28 3.96
C SER A 730 -0.50 -9.57 5.47
N GLU A 731 0.69 -9.69 6.03
CA GLU A 731 0.92 -9.75 7.48
C GLU A 731 0.93 -8.35 8.11
N ARG A 732 0.91 -7.28 7.29
CA ARG A 732 0.97 -5.88 7.73
C ARG A 732 2.11 -5.64 8.72
N ALA A 733 3.22 -6.30 8.47
CA ALA A 733 4.42 -6.21 9.30
C ALA A 733 5.18 -4.91 9.04
N SER A 734 5.15 -4.41 7.81
CA SER A 734 5.59 -3.08 7.42
C SER A 734 4.39 -2.18 7.06
N ASN A 735 4.61 -0.86 6.97
CA ASN A 735 3.56 0.08 6.55
C ASN A 735 3.54 0.21 5.03
N CYS A 736 3.41 -0.91 4.36
CA CYS A 736 3.51 -1.03 2.91
C CYS A 736 2.54 -2.08 2.40
N ASP A 737 1.89 -1.78 1.30
CA ASP A 737 1.14 -2.76 0.50
C ASP A 737 2.05 -3.83 -0.13
N CYS A 738 3.37 -3.63 -0.12
CA CYS A 738 4.40 -4.56 -0.59
C CYS A 738 4.51 -5.87 0.24
N ASP A 739 3.91 -5.95 1.42
CA ASP A 739 3.85 -7.18 2.23
C ASP A 739 2.97 -8.27 1.59
N ARG A 740 2.16 -7.93 0.58
CA ARG A 740 1.35 -8.91 -0.15
C ARG A 740 2.21 -9.72 -1.12
N SER A 741 2.23 -11.05 -0.97
CA SER A 741 2.88 -11.91 -1.97
C SER A 741 1.95 -12.15 -3.16
N MET A 742 2.36 -11.66 -4.32
CA MET A 742 1.67 -11.90 -5.60
C MET A 742 2.32 -13.03 -6.41
N GLU A 743 3.34 -13.68 -5.88
CA GLU A 743 4.03 -14.77 -6.57
C GLU A 743 3.22 -16.06 -6.55
N ALA A 744 3.24 -16.79 -7.67
CA ALA A 744 2.63 -18.10 -7.77
C ALA A 744 3.51 -19.14 -7.06
N THR A 745 2.93 -19.91 -6.14
CA THR A 745 3.65 -20.95 -5.41
C THR A 745 3.08 -22.34 -5.70
N LEU A 746 3.92 -23.38 -5.54
CA LEU A 746 3.47 -24.76 -5.64
C LEU A 746 2.37 -25.08 -4.62
N LEU A 747 2.44 -24.50 -3.42
CA LEU A 747 1.44 -24.71 -2.36
C LEU A 747 0.04 -24.28 -2.78
N GLN A 748 -0.10 -23.24 -3.56
CA GLN A 748 -1.40 -22.77 -4.07
C GLN A 748 -2.00 -23.79 -5.06
N THR A 749 -1.16 -24.35 -5.94
CA THR A 749 -1.59 -25.39 -6.87
C THR A 749 -2.00 -26.65 -6.11
N VAL A 750 -1.20 -27.07 -5.11
CA VAL A 750 -1.53 -28.22 -4.27
C VAL A 750 -2.82 -28.00 -3.49
N PHE A 751 -3.05 -26.80 -2.97
CA PHE A 751 -4.29 -26.43 -2.28
C PHE A 751 -5.50 -26.57 -3.22
N LEU A 752 -5.48 -25.94 -4.38
CA LEU A 752 -6.60 -26.00 -5.34
C LEU A 752 -6.90 -27.40 -5.81
N GLN A 753 -5.89 -28.25 -5.95
CA GLN A 753 -6.06 -29.63 -6.43
C GLN A 753 -6.50 -30.61 -5.35
N ASN A 754 -6.08 -30.43 -4.10
CA ASN A 754 -6.17 -31.49 -3.08
C ASN A 754 -6.89 -31.07 -1.80
N ASP A 755 -7.26 -29.79 -1.62
CA ASP A 755 -7.85 -29.35 -0.36
C ASP A 755 -9.28 -29.86 -0.19
N PHE A 756 -9.53 -30.53 0.94
CA PHE A 756 -10.82 -31.11 1.28
C PHE A 756 -11.93 -30.03 1.41
N SER A 757 -11.56 -28.84 1.83
CA SER A 757 -12.54 -27.73 1.99
C SER A 757 -13.08 -27.27 0.64
N LEU A 758 -12.27 -27.26 -0.43
CA LEU A 758 -12.69 -26.96 -1.79
C LEU A 758 -13.67 -28.02 -2.33
N HIS A 759 -13.33 -29.30 -2.19
CA HIS A 759 -14.24 -30.38 -2.57
C HIS A 759 -15.56 -30.32 -1.81
N THR A 760 -15.50 -30.00 -0.52
CA THR A 760 -16.71 -29.83 0.31
C THR A 760 -17.51 -28.61 -0.16
N ALA A 761 -16.86 -27.50 -0.51
CA ALA A 761 -17.53 -26.31 -1.01
C ALA A 761 -18.30 -26.58 -2.31
N ILE A 762 -17.76 -27.38 -3.23
CA ILE A 762 -18.41 -27.76 -4.48
C ILE A 762 -19.63 -28.68 -4.23
N GLY A 763 -19.51 -29.67 -3.32
CA GLY A 763 -20.47 -30.78 -3.17
C GLY A 763 -21.41 -30.68 -1.96
N ASN A 764 -21.37 -29.60 -1.12
CA ASN A 764 -22.25 -29.52 0.03
C ASN A 764 -23.70 -29.16 -0.34
N ASN A 765 -24.60 -29.31 0.61
CA ASN A 765 -26.03 -29.05 0.39
C ASN A 765 -26.38 -27.56 0.13
N GLN A 766 -25.49 -26.62 0.42
CA GLN A 766 -25.66 -25.20 0.16
C GLN A 766 -24.92 -24.75 -1.10
N SER A 767 -24.26 -25.67 -1.79
CA SER A 767 -23.58 -25.41 -3.06
C SER A 767 -24.57 -25.46 -4.22
N TRP A 768 -24.16 -24.85 -5.33
CA TRP A 768 -24.91 -24.93 -6.59
C TRP A 768 -25.01 -26.38 -7.11
N VAL A 769 -23.93 -27.17 -7.05
CA VAL A 769 -23.99 -28.60 -7.44
C VAL A 769 -24.96 -29.37 -6.55
N GLY A 770 -24.98 -29.07 -5.24
CA GLY A 770 -25.97 -29.66 -4.32
C GLY A 770 -27.42 -29.21 -4.61
N GLU A 771 -27.60 -28.01 -5.12
CA GLU A 771 -28.91 -27.51 -5.59
C GLU A 771 -29.36 -28.26 -6.83
N VAL A 772 -28.52 -28.44 -7.84
CA VAL A 772 -28.76 -29.27 -9.04
C VAL A 772 -29.05 -30.70 -8.64
N GLU A 773 -28.30 -31.30 -7.71
CA GLU A 773 -28.57 -32.66 -7.21
C GLU A 773 -29.96 -32.79 -6.61
N ARG A 774 -30.39 -31.80 -5.81
CA ARG A 774 -31.72 -31.78 -5.21
C ARG A 774 -32.85 -31.66 -6.27
N ALA A 775 -32.59 -30.84 -7.30
CA ALA A 775 -33.56 -30.64 -8.40
C ALA A 775 -33.67 -31.88 -9.28
N MET A 776 -32.58 -32.62 -9.52
CA MET A 776 -32.54 -33.81 -10.37
C MET A 776 -33.04 -35.09 -9.69
N LYS A 777 -32.90 -35.22 -8.37
CA LYS A 777 -33.41 -36.38 -7.64
C LYS A 777 -34.90 -36.20 -7.34
N PRO A 778 -35.78 -37.08 -7.82
CA PRO A 778 -37.17 -37.03 -7.40
C PRO A 778 -37.22 -37.07 -5.87
N GLN A 779 -38.03 -36.21 -5.27
CA GLN A 779 -38.18 -36.09 -3.82
C GLN A 779 -38.64 -37.43 -3.21
N ILE A 780 -37.72 -38.33 -2.90
CA ILE A 780 -37.96 -39.40 -1.95
C ILE A 780 -37.89 -38.73 -0.58
N ASP A 781 -39.08 -38.46 -0.01
CA ASP A 781 -39.37 -38.05 1.37
C ASP A 781 -38.14 -37.79 2.24
N LYS A 782 -37.47 -36.63 2.08
CA LYS A 782 -36.59 -36.10 3.15
C LYS A 782 -37.49 -35.48 4.20
N LYS A 783 -37.68 -36.22 5.31
CA LYS A 783 -38.39 -35.72 6.48
C LYS A 783 -37.82 -34.33 6.85
N SER A 784 -38.69 -33.32 6.99
CA SER A 784 -38.21 -31.99 7.38
C SER A 784 -37.44 -32.04 8.71
N THR A 785 -36.59 -31.09 8.95
CA THR A 785 -35.84 -31.00 10.22
C THR A 785 -36.79 -31.00 11.42
N GLU A 786 -37.94 -30.40 11.26
CA GLU A 786 -39.04 -30.38 12.25
C GLU A 786 -39.68 -31.75 12.44
N GLU A 787 -39.95 -32.47 11.36
CA GLU A 787 -40.42 -33.86 11.40
C GLU A 787 -39.43 -34.79 12.10
N GLN A 788 -38.15 -34.68 11.79
CA GLN A 788 -37.08 -35.43 12.42
C GLN A 788 -36.96 -35.12 13.94
N GLN A 789 -37.09 -33.84 14.30
CA GLN A 789 -37.10 -33.42 15.72
C GLN A 789 -38.32 -33.97 16.47
N LEU A 790 -39.48 -33.88 15.88
CA LEU A 790 -40.73 -34.42 16.45
C LEU A 790 -40.64 -35.93 16.61
N GLN A 791 -40.15 -36.66 15.61
CA GLN A 791 -39.92 -38.12 15.70
C GLN A 791 -38.91 -38.49 16.79
N ALA A 792 -37.81 -37.72 16.90
CA ALA A 792 -36.82 -37.94 17.95
C ALA A 792 -37.39 -37.68 19.37
N GLN A 793 -38.24 -36.63 19.50
CA GLN A 793 -38.94 -36.35 20.77
C GLN A 793 -39.93 -37.45 21.12
N ILE A 794 -40.73 -37.94 20.15
CA ILE A 794 -41.64 -39.02 20.30
C ILE A 794 -40.88 -40.30 20.73
N LYS A 795 -39.79 -40.66 20.10
CA LYS A 795 -38.95 -41.81 20.45
C LYS A 795 -38.44 -41.71 21.89
N ARG A 796 -37.89 -40.58 22.30
CA ARG A 796 -37.41 -40.35 23.70
C ARG A 796 -38.54 -40.49 24.71
N LEU A 797 -39.70 -40.02 24.36
CA LEU A 797 -40.89 -40.09 25.24
C LEU A 797 -41.41 -41.51 25.37
N TYR A 798 -41.32 -42.32 24.32
CA TYR A 798 -41.63 -43.77 24.41
C TYR A 798 -40.67 -44.51 25.34
N GLU A 799 -39.40 -44.24 25.30
CA GLU A 799 -38.39 -44.79 26.21
C GLU A 799 -38.67 -44.40 27.66
N GLN A 800 -39.02 -43.10 27.91
CA GLN A 800 -39.42 -42.63 29.24
C GLN A 800 -40.69 -43.29 29.77
N LEU A 801 -41.71 -43.50 28.91
CA LEU A 801 -42.95 -44.17 29.28
C LEU A 801 -42.72 -45.66 29.51
N GLY A 802 -41.80 -46.31 28.81
CA GLY A 802 -41.34 -47.69 29.07
C GLY A 802 -40.74 -47.80 30.47
N ASN A 803 -39.73 -46.98 30.73
CA ASN A 803 -39.08 -46.92 32.05
C ASN A 803 -40.10 -46.59 33.20
N GLY A 804 -41.09 -45.74 32.91
CA GLY A 804 -42.17 -45.43 33.84
C GLY A 804 -43.11 -46.62 34.13
N ARG A 805 -43.42 -47.48 33.15
CA ARG A 805 -44.16 -48.75 33.31
C ARG A 805 -43.40 -49.73 34.20
N ASP A 806 -42.15 -49.92 33.94
CA ASP A 806 -41.24 -50.81 34.72
C ASP A 806 -41.09 -50.32 36.19
N ALA A 807 -41.09 -48.99 36.36
CA ALA A 807 -41.06 -48.40 37.70
C ALA A 807 -42.41 -48.59 38.46
N ILE A 808 -43.58 -48.51 37.74
CA ILE A 808 -44.89 -48.80 38.32
C ILE A 808 -44.96 -50.25 38.79
N GLU A 809 -44.50 -51.20 37.98
CA GLU A 809 -44.50 -52.64 38.31
C GLU A 809 -43.64 -52.94 39.54
N ARG A 810 -42.39 -52.38 39.55
CA ARG A 810 -41.47 -52.49 40.72
C ARG A 810 -41.97 -51.85 42.00
N LEU A 811 -42.62 -50.67 41.93
CA LEU A 811 -43.17 -49.98 43.04
C LEU A 811 -44.47 -50.63 43.56
N THR A 812 -45.24 -51.25 42.68
CA THR A 812 -46.42 -52.05 43.02
C THR A 812 -46.00 -53.29 43.81
N ALA A 813 -45.00 -54.03 43.33
CA ALA A 813 -44.45 -55.19 44.01
C ALA A 813 -43.83 -54.84 45.40
N ALA A 814 -43.24 -53.65 45.53
CA ALA A 814 -42.61 -53.12 46.77
C ALA A 814 -43.57 -52.45 47.73
N GLY A 815 -44.92 -52.33 47.45
CA GLY A 815 -45.90 -51.75 48.31
C GLY A 815 -45.77 -50.21 48.56
N LYS A 816 -44.97 -49.47 47.80
CA LYS A 816 -44.68 -48.02 48.04
C LYS A 816 -45.76 -47.11 47.42
N LYS A 817 -46.92 -46.94 48.08
CA LYS A 817 -48.08 -46.29 47.55
C LYS A 817 -47.93 -44.81 47.13
N GLU A 818 -47.24 -43.98 47.88
CA GLU A 818 -47.03 -42.58 47.55
C GLU A 818 -46.14 -42.39 46.25
N ARG A 819 -45.01 -43.08 46.17
CA ARG A 819 -44.13 -43.03 44.98
C ARG A 819 -44.83 -43.66 43.77
N LEU A 820 -45.65 -44.65 43.97
CA LEU A 820 -46.44 -45.27 42.90
C LEU A 820 -47.41 -44.26 42.27
N GLN A 821 -48.09 -43.41 43.09
CA GLN A 821 -49.00 -42.40 42.64
C GLN A 821 -48.29 -41.27 41.87
N GLU A 822 -47.12 -40.85 42.29
CA GLU A 822 -46.30 -39.88 41.60
C GLU A 822 -45.84 -40.36 40.21
N VAL A 823 -45.38 -41.63 40.14
CA VAL A 823 -44.95 -42.23 38.82
C VAL A 823 -46.12 -42.42 37.88
N ARG A 824 -47.32 -42.82 38.39
CA ARG A 824 -48.55 -42.90 37.59
C ARG A 824 -48.97 -41.53 37.02
N GLN A 825 -48.85 -40.47 37.78
CA GLN A 825 -49.15 -39.09 37.31
C GLN A 825 -48.14 -38.68 36.21
N LYS A 826 -46.83 -38.92 36.39
CA LYS A 826 -45.82 -38.66 35.34
C LYS A 826 -46.05 -39.45 34.06
N VAL A 827 -46.43 -40.71 34.15
CA VAL A 827 -46.79 -41.56 33.01
C VAL A 827 -48.07 -41.07 32.32
N ALA A 828 -49.07 -40.64 33.06
CA ALA A 828 -50.30 -40.07 32.46
C ALA A 828 -50.04 -38.71 31.77
N ALA A 829 -49.21 -37.82 32.37
CA ALA A 829 -48.79 -36.60 31.72
C ALA A 829 -47.94 -36.84 30.46
N GLY A 830 -47.01 -37.84 30.51
CA GLY A 830 -46.24 -38.25 29.35
C GLY A 830 -47.10 -38.77 28.20
N LYS A 831 -48.17 -39.55 28.48
CA LYS A 831 -49.11 -40.00 27.44
C LYS A 831 -49.85 -38.83 26.77
N LYS A 832 -50.30 -37.84 27.49
CA LYS A 832 -50.91 -36.61 26.96
C LYS A 832 -49.95 -35.85 26.06
N ARG A 833 -48.68 -35.74 26.49
CA ARG A 833 -47.65 -35.10 25.67
C ARG A 833 -47.35 -35.87 24.40
N LEU A 834 -47.38 -37.19 24.45
CA LEU A 834 -47.20 -38.07 23.27
C LEU A 834 -48.29 -37.86 22.24
N GLU A 835 -49.55 -37.77 22.65
CA GLU A 835 -50.67 -37.45 21.75
C GLU A 835 -50.52 -36.10 21.09
N LYS A 836 -50.13 -35.07 21.87
CA LYS A 836 -49.87 -33.73 21.31
C LYS A 836 -48.76 -33.75 20.25
N LEU A 837 -47.63 -34.41 20.54
CA LEU A 837 -46.53 -34.51 19.61
C LEU A 837 -46.92 -35.29 18.34
N ARG A 838 -47.77 -36.32 18.45
CA ARG A 838 -48.32 -37.04 17.29
C ARG A 838 -49.24 -36.16 16.45
N GLY A 839 -50.06 -35.29 17.08
CA GLY A 839 -50.87 -34.31 16.38
C GLY A 839 -50.02 -33.34 15.59
N GLN A 840 -49.01 -32.75 16.21
CA GLN A 840 -48.04 -31.84 15.55
C GLN A 840 -47.33 -32.53 14.39
N LEU A 841 -46.87 -33.78 14.55
CA LEU A 841 -46.25 -34.56 13.48
C LEU A 841 -47.22 -34.79 12.29
N ALA A 842 -48.48 -35.04 12.56
CA ALA A 842 -49.51 -35.19 11.53
C ALA A 842 -49.79 -33.88 10.77
N GLU A 843 -49.81 -32.73 11.48
CA GLU A 843 -49.98 -31.39 10.91
C GLU A 843 -48.75 -31.02 10.02
N VAL A 844 -47.54 -31.27 10.49
CA VAL A 844 -46.32 -31.06 9.69
C VAL A 844 -46.33 -31.90 8.41
N LYS A 845 -46.72 -33.15 8.50
CA LYS A 845 -46.89 -34.04 7.33
C LYS A 845 -47.95 -33.60 6.35
N ALA A 846 -49.04 -33.08 6.84
CA ALA A 846 -50.13 -32.57 6.01
C ALA A 846 -49.77 -31.25 5.30
N ALA A 847 -49.04 -30.38 5.99
CA ALA A 847 -48.54 -29.11 5.46
C ALA A 847 -47.46 -29.34 4.36
N GLN A 848 -46.67 -30.40 4.47
CA GLN A 848 -45.68 -30.77 3.44
C GLN A 848 -46.31 -31.27 2.16
N GLN A 849 -47.49 -31.91 2.21
CA GLN A 849 -48.19 -32.35 1.03
C GLN A 849 -48.88 -31.23 0.23
N GLN A 850 -48.95 -30.00 0.76
CA GLN A 850 -49.63 -28.84 0.16
C GLN A 850 -48.71 -27.75 -0.39
N LYS A 851 -47.38 -27.86 -0.25
CA LYS A 851 -46.48 -26.88 -0.86
C LYS A 851 -46.21 -27.26 -2.31
N PRO A 852 -46.46 -26.34 -3.28
CA PRO A 852 -45.95 -26.53 -4.64
C PRO A 852 -44.45 -26.48 -4.60
N VAL A 853 -43.80 -27.41 -5.25
CA VAL A 853 -42.38 -27.39 -5.50
C VAL A 853 -42.15 -26.32 -6.55
N GLU A 854 -41.45 -25.26 -6.24
CA GLU A 854 -40.80 -24.42 -7.25
C GLU A 854 -39.73 -25.29 -7.92
N GLU A 855 -40.06 -25.79 -9.10
CA GLU A 855 -39.15 -26.49 -9.98
C GLU A 855 -38.11 -25.49 -10.49
N VAL A 856 -36.90 -25.54 -9.97
CA VAL A 856 -35.74 -25.06 -10.69
C VAL A 856 -35.44 -26.12 -11.76
N ALA A 857 -36.11 -26.01 -12.91
CA ALA A 857 -35.91 -26.90 -14.03
C ALA A 857 -34.63 -26.50 -14.78
N PHE A 858 -33.53 -27.20 -14.57
CA PHE A 858 -32.44 -27.21 -15.55
C PHE A 858 -32.92 -27.98 -16.78
N GLU A 859 -33.20 -27.25 -17.85
CA GLU A 859 -33.86 -27.84 -19.05
C GLU A 859 -32.88 -28.74 -19.84
N SER A 860 -31.55 -28.60 -19.71
CA SER A 860 -30.61 -29.42 -20.47
C SER A 860 -29.18 -29.49 -19.85
N PRO A 861 -28.37 -30.52 -20.10
CA PRO A 861 -26.95 -30.61 -19.76
C PRO A 861 -26.13 -29.46 -20.33
N ALA A 862 -26.53 -28.87 -21.46
CA ALA A 862 -25.84 -27.72 -22.06
C ALA A 862 -26.01 -26.45 -21.20
N GLU A 863 -27.18 -26.26 -20.58
CA GLU A 863 -27.38 -25.16 -19.64
C GLU A 863 -26.58 -25.30 -18.36
N MET A 864 -26.43 -26.53 -17.82
CA MET A 864 -25.56 -26.79 -16.68
C MET A 864 -24.10 -26.44 -16.99
N VAL A 865 -23.61 -26.80 -18.20
CA VAL A 865 -22.27 -26.40 -18.64
C VAL A 865 -22.15 -24.89 -18.76
N ASN A 866 -23.10 -24.23 -19.41
CA ASN A 866 -23.11 -22.77 -19.53
C ASN A 866 -23.06 -22.09 -18.16
N GLU A 867 -23.90 -22.54 -17.23
CA GLU A 867 -23.97 -21.98 -15.88
C GLU A 867 -22.66 -22.19 -15.11
N ALA A 868 -22.02 -23.37 -15.22
CA ALA A 868 -20.71 -23.64 -14.61
C ALA A 868 -19.63 -22.66 -15.10
N TYR A 869 -19.60 -22.38 -16.41
CA TYR A 869 -18.65 -21.41 -16.98
C TYR A 869 -18.97 -19.97 -16.57
N LEU A 870 -20.25 -19.58 -16.54
CA LEU A 870 -20.63 -18.24 -16.08
C LEU A 870 -20.27 -18.01 -14.62
N ARG A 871 -20.51 -18.98 -13.73
CA ARG A 871 -20.18 -18.91 -12.30
C ARG A 871 -18.69 -18.84 -12.01
N THR A 872 -17.88 -19.50 -12.82
CA THR A 872 -16.43 -19.62 -12.58
C THR A 872 -15.62 -18.65 -13.43
N LEU A 873 -15.82 -18.68 -14.75
CA LEU A 873 -15.01 -17.91 -15.70
C LEU A 873 -15.68 -16.63 -16.20
N SER A 874 -16.93 -16.39 -15.80
CA SER A 874 -17.74 -15.21 -16.17
C SER A 874 -17.92 -15.04 -17.69
N ARG A 875 -17.90 -16.13 -18.43
CA ARG A 875 -18.13 -16.20 -19.88
C ARG A 875 -18.82 -17.50 -20.28
N THR A 876 -19.35 -17.54 -21.48
CA THR A 876 -19.84 -18.78 -22.07
C THR A 876 -18.67 -19.67 -22.50
N PRO A 877 -18.85 -21.01 -22.52
CA PRO A 877 -17.84 -21.93 -23.07
C PRO A 877 -17.74 -21.76 -24.61
N THR A 878 -16.53 -21.94 -25.13
CA THR A 878 -16.34 -22.10 -26.59
C THR A 878 -16.98 -23.39 -27.09
N GLU A 879 -17.21 -23.53 -28.41
CA GLU A 879 -17.77 -24.76 -28.98
C GLU A 879 -16.99 -26.02 -28.61
N LYS A 880 -15.65 -25.91 -28.54
CA LYS A 880 -14.78 -27.01 -28.15
C LYS A 880 -14.94 -27.35 -26.65
N GLU A 881 -14.97 -26.36 -25.79
CA GLU A 881 -15.19 -26.53 -24.34
C GLU A 881 -16.56 -27.13 -24.07
N MET A 882 -17.61 -26.63 -24.72
CA MET A 882 -18.96 -27.19 -24.64
C MET A 882 -18.99 -28.66 -25.03
N THR A 883 -18.36 -29.02 -26.16
CA THR A 883 -18.33 -30.42 -26.67
C THR A 883 -17.64 -31.33 -25.67
N ILE A 884 -16.48 -30.93 -25.14
CA ILE A 884 -15.71 -31.72 -24.16
C ILE A 884 -16.52 -31.89 -22.87
N SER A 885 -17.08 -30.82 -22.36
CA SER A 885 -17.84 -30.83 -21.10
C SER A 885 -19.09 -31.70 -21.21
N LEU A 886 -19.83 -31.60 -22.31
CA LEU A 886 -21.01 -32.47 -22.57
C LEU A 886 -20.62 -33.96 -22.69
N SER A 887 -19.48 -34.27 -23.34
CA SER A 887 -18.99 -35.68 -23.42
C SER A 887 -18.70 -36.20 -22.01
N HIS A 888 -18.01 -35.41 -21.18
CA HIS A 888 -17.67 -35.75 -19.81
C HIS A 888 -18.93 -35.99 -18.94
N LEU A 889 -19.94 -35.10 -19.03
CA LEU A 889 -21.21 -35.28 -18.30
C LEU A 889 -21.95 -36.55 -18.72
N ARG A 890 -21.91 -36.92 -20.01
CA ARG A 890 -22.56 -38.13 -20.54
C ARG A 890 -21.84 -39.44 -20.18
N GLU A 891 -20.53 -39.40 -20.11
CA GLU A 891 -19.68 -40.55 -19.79
C GLU A 891 -19.64 -40.82 -18.27
N SER A 892 -19.96 -39.81 -17.46
CA SER A 892 -20.06 -39.93 -16.01
C SER A 892 -21.23 -40.83 -15.62
N LYS A 893 -21.03 -41.68 -14.61
CA LYS A 893 -22.08 -42.60 -14.12
C LYS A 893 -23.31 -41.86 -13.57
N ASP A 894 -23.10 -40.65 -13.07
CA ASP A 894 -24.11 -39.74 -12.56
C ASP A 894 -23.77 -38.34 -13.09
N PRO A 895 -24.68 -37.65 -13.79
CA PRO A 895 -24.47 -36.28 -14.28
C PRO A 895 -24.05 -35.27 -13.20
N VAL A 896 -24.53 -35.46 -11.95
CA VAL A 896 -24.15 -34.61 -10.81
C VAL A 896 -22.68 -34.78 -10.46
N ASN A 897 -22.16 -36.00 -10.47
CA ASN A 897 -20.73 -36.23 -10.29
C ASN A 897 -19.91 -35.65 -11.44
N GLY A 898 -20.41 -35.77 -12.68
CA GLY A 898 -19.78 -35.10 -13.83
C GLY A 898 -19.75 -33.58 -13.70
N LEU A 899 -20.81 -32.98 -13.17
CA LEU A 899 -20.88 -31.54 -12.89
C LEU A 899 -19.92 -31.12 -11.76
N HIS A 900 -19.83 -31.95 -10.72
CA HIS A 900 -18.86 -31.73 -9.63
C HIS A 900 -17.41 -31.71 -10.19
N ASP A 901 -17.07 -32.68 -11.04
CA ASP A 901 -15.75 -32.76 -11.66
C ASP A 901 -15.49 -31.60 -12.61
N LEU A 902 -16.52 -31.16 -13.37
CA LEU A 902 -16.42 -29.98 -14.23
C LEU A 902 -16.16 -28.69 -13.40
N MET A 903 -16.89 -28.48 -12.32
CA MET A 903 -16.68 -27.34 -11.42
C MET A 903 -15.28 -27.37 -10.82
N TRP A 904 -14.83 -28.53 -10.35
CA TRP A 904 -13.47 -28.70 -9.85
C TRP A 904 -12.44 -28.38 -10.93
N ALA A 905 -12.60 -28.84 -12.15
CA ALA A 905 -11.68 -28.57 -13.24
C ALA A 905 -11.63 -27.06 -13.58
N LEU A 906 -12.77 -26.38 -13.64
CA LEU A 906 -12.86 -24.95 -13.94
C LEU A 906 -12.20 -24.10 -12.85
N LEU A 907 -12.42 -24.41 -11.57
CA LEU A 907 -11.78 -23.74 -10.41
C LEU A 907 -10.25 -23.92 -10.39
N ASN A 908 -9.74 -25.01 -11.00
CA ASN A 908 -8.33 -25.29 -11.14
C ASN A 908 -7.68 -24.67 -12.38
N THR A 909 -8.42 -23.96 -13.22
CA THR A 909 -7.86 -23.28 -14.38
C THR A 909 -7.08 -22.04 -13.96
N LYS A 910 -6.05 -21.67 -14.74
CA LYS A 910 -5.36 -20.39 -14.57
C LYS A 910 -6.31 -19.21 -14.77
N GLU A 911 -7.27 -19.34 -15.67
CA GLU A 911 -8.27 -18.31 -15.96
C GLU A 911 -9.13 -17.97 -14.74
N PHE A 912 -9.42 -18.94 -13.87
CA PHE A 912 -10.21 -18.70 -12.66
C PHE A 912 -9.47 -17.81 -11.64
N ILE A 913 -8.19 -18.11 -11.35
CA ILE A 913 -7.41 -17.46 -10.29
C ILE A 913 -6.63 -16.23 -10.76
N VAL A 914 -6.72 -15.89 -12.04
CA VAL A 914 -6.02 -14.77 -12.68
C VAL A 914 -7.05 -13.74 -13.14
N ASN A 915 -6.75 -12.46 -12.91
CA ASN A 915 -7.46 -11.35 -13.56
C ASN A 915 -6.71 -10.94 -14.83
N HIS A 916 -7.43 -10.87 -15.96
CA HIS A 916 -6.85 -10.63 -17.29
C HIS A 916 -7.68 -9.70 -18.16
#